data_b67cf19706881743b4a70ac6dc48a1bd
#
_entry.id   b67cf19706881743b4a70ac6dc48a1bd
#
_cell.length_a   1.000
_cell.length_b   1.000
_cell.length_c   1.000
_cell.angle_alpha   90.00
_cell.angle_beta   90.00
_cell.angle_gamma   90.00
#
_symmetry.space_group_name_H-M   'P 1'
#
loop_
_entity.id
_entity.type
_entity.pdbx_description
1 polymer ?
#
loop_
_entity_poly.entity_id
_entity_poly.type
_entity_poly.pdbx_seq_one_letter_code
_entity_poly.pdbx_strand_id
1 'polypeptide(L)'
;MCSLKVLEPLGSPTQSLLQLLAERECSLRYLRGCLHRMGHTQACQLLNCAVHDVIRITVQPESQVVAEGTRVSLTCWASGPPGLTYQWFCGKQEVPGATAPELMVDTAAPPGLPQWYICRVSCGAAFAFSRWAHIQVERSHSPESASGYCPSMAGLQILQQPQPCHLAEGDPLVLECRALGNPPPQYQWFRNRRPVEGARGPRLQVQLVTTAERGTYSCRVFNLFHELWSQEVDVEIGPRLFASGAPWQEGDGDSPEPGSPDQLYATDKVALLVGNMHYTHHKDLRAPMVDVHALSALLRQLDFKVVSLLDLRRDEMQMAVDEFLLLLDKGVYGLLYYAGHGYENFGTSFMVPIDAPGSYTSAHCLCVQHVLQRMQQRRTGLNIFLLDMCRKRNLNDDVLPQVGALEVTANIVFGYATCADAEAYELSQGELSNGVFVTFLKRWLLEDEKITVLLDKVAEDMGTLELTRGRQALELRSNLSERRALTDPIRSLGRAETSARNLQWAKAHVLPESRHLRFDCGVTVQLGFAAEFSNIMIIYTRILATPGDITECVAKLTDLPEELDVDLKYTNRESPEELGSPLVPTWSLTCPSCCLYSRLCGLQRLRQELTFTVCLQFRYRGVADFVEERRAVSVGRPLIAKLNLSPR
;
A
#
# COMPACT_ATOMS: atom_id res chain seq x y z
N MET A 1 -12.18 2.73 -17.33
CA MET A 1 -11.59 1.86 -18.38
C MET A 1 -10.74 2.75 -19.29
N CYS A 2 -9.40 2.59 -19.32
CA CYS A 2 -8.60 3.24 -20.34
C CYS A 2 -9.02 2.69 -21.69
N SER A 3 -9.32 3.56 -22.65
CA SER A 3 -9.55 3.15 -24.03
C SER A 3 -8.28 2.46 -24.55
N LEU A 4 -8.39 1.29 -25.19
CA LEU A 4 -7.27 0.62 -25.85
C LEU A 4 -6.47 1.57 -26.76
N LYS A 5 -7.14 2.54 -27.37
CA LYS A 5 -6.51 3.59 -28.19
C LYS A 5 -5.52 4.50 -27.43
N VAL A 6 -5.67 4.65 -26.11
CA VAL A 6 -4.76 5.44 -25.27
C VAL A 6 -3.45 4.69 -25.01
N LEU A 7 -3.45 3.37 -25.16
CA LEU A 7 -2.30 2.49 -24.93
C LEU A 7 -1.54 2.12 -26.23
N GLU A 8 -2.09 2.44 -27.42
CA GLU A 8 -1.47 2.17 -28.73
C GLU A 8 -0.03 2.72 -28.85
N PRO A 9 0.30 3.93 -28.33
CA PRO A 9 1.66 4.44 -28.42
C PRO A 9 2.69 3.73 -27.54
N LEU A 10 2.25 2.84 -26.64
CA LEU A 10 3.08 2.18 -25.62
C LEU A 10 3.52 0.75 -26.01
N GLY A 11 3.36 0.33 -27.25
CA GLY A 11 3.76 -0.98 -27.74
C GLY A 11 2.61 -1.98 -27.75
N SER A 12 2.49 -2.89 -26.77
CA SER A 12 1.36 -3.81 -26.65
C SER A 12 0.29 -3.26 -25.71
N PRO A 13 -0.84 -2.72 -26.21
CA PRO A 13 -1.88 -2.13 -25.37
C PRO A 13 -2.45 -3.13 -24.35
N THR A 14 -2.52 -4.40 -24.74
CA THR A 14 -3.02 -5.48 -23.86
C THR A 14 -2.06 -5.76 -22.71
N GLN A 15 -0.76 -5.81 -22.99
CA GLN A 15 0.26 -6.06 -21.97
C GLN A 15 0.33 -4.90 -20.98
N SER A 16 0.30 -3.66 -21.46
CA SER A 16 0.27 -2.46 -20.62
C SER A 16 -0.99 -2.38 -19.78
N LEU A 17 -2.16 -2.81 -20.31
CA LEU A 17 -3.40 -2.87 -19.55
C LEU A 17 -3.34 -3.95 -18.46
N LEU A 18 -2.82 -5.13 -18.77
CA LEU A 18 -2.67 -6.22 -17.79
C LEU A 18 -1.68 -5.84 -16.69
N GLN A 19 -0.60 -5.15 -17.05
CA GLN A 19 0.39 -4.65 -16.09
C GLN A 19 -0.22 -3.59 -15.16
N LEU A 20 -0.97 -2.62 -15.70
CA LEU A 20 -1.71 -1.63 -14.91
C LEU A 20 -2.76 -2.26 -13.98
N LEU A 21 -3.41 -3.34 -14.42
CA LEU A 21 -4.38 -4.07 -13.59
C LEU A 21 -3.68 -4.88 -12.50
N ALA A 22 -2.51 -5.45 -12.78
CA ALA A 22 -1.68 -6.14 -11.79
C ALA A 22 -1.10 -5.17 -10.75
N GLU A 23 -0.61 -4.01 -11.17
CA GLU A 23 -0.12 -2.94 -10.28
C GLU A 23 -1.22 -2.37 -9.36
N ARG A 24 -2.48 -2.48 -9.78
CA ARG A 24 -3.66 -2.08 -8.99
C ARG A 24 -4.26 -3.22 -8.18
N GLU A 25 -3.58 -4.37 -8.11
CA GLU A 25 -4.07 -5.59 -7.44
C GLU A 25 -5.48 -6.01 -7.87
N CYS A 26 -5.87 -5.67 -9.10
CA CYS A 26 -7.18 -6.02 -9.63
C CYS A 26 -7.32 -7.53 -9.76
N SER A 27 -8.30 -8.10 -9.06
CA SER A 27 -8.53 -9.55 -9.10
C SER A 27 -8.89 -10.03 -10.51
N LEU A 28 -8.52 -11.28 -10.84
CA LEU A 28 -8.94 -11.93 -12.10
C LEU A 28 -10.46 -11.94 -12.27
N ARG A 29 -11.21 -11.98 -11.16
CA ARG A 29 -12.67 -11.87 -11.15
C ARG A 29 -13.13 -10.51 -11.67
N TYR A 30 -12.47 -9.43 -11.26
CA TYR A 30 -12.75 -8.07 -11.74
C TYR A 30 -12.44 -7.94 -13.24
N LEU A 31 -11.26 -8.43 -13.67
CA LEU A 31 -10.88 -8.44 -15.10
C LEU A 31 -11.91 -9.19 -15.93
N ARG A 32 -12.34 -10.38 -15.50
CA ARG A 32 -13.37 -11.17 -16.15
C ARG A 32 -14.69 -10.41 -16.26
N GLY A 33 -15.11 -9.74 -15.18
CA GLY A 33 -16.32 -8.90 -15.18
C GLY A 33 -16.23 -7.76 -16.20
N CYS A 34 -15.08 -7.15 -16.35
CA CYS A 34 -14.82 -6.12 -17.36
C CYS A 34 -14.89 -6.67 -18.78
N LEU A 35 -14.23 -7.81 -19.05
CA LEU A 35 -14.22 -8.47 -20.36
C LEU A 35 -15.63 -8.97 -20.76
N HIS A 36 -16.41 -9.46 -19.80
CA HIS A 36 -17.80 -9.87 -20.03
C HIS A 36 -18.66 -8.69 -20.45
N ARG A 37 -18.56 -7.54 -19.75
CA ARG A 37 -19.27 -6.30 -20.10
C ARG A 37 -18.85 -5.73 -21.46
N MET A 38 -17.63 -6.01 -21.90
CA MET A 38 -17.09 -5.61 -23.20
C MET A 38 -17.46 -6.60 -24.33
N GLY A 39 -18.14 -7.71 -24.03
CA GLY A 39 -18.53 -8.72 -25.01
C GLY A 39 -17.39 -9.64 -25.48
N HIS A 40 -16.23 -9.65 -24.81
CA HIS A 40 -15.09 -10.49 -25.16
C HIS A 40 -15.23 -11.93 -24.63
N THR A 41 -16.15 -12.71 -25.23
CA THR A 41 -16.50 -14.07 -24.80
C THR A 41 -15.31 -15.04 -24.81
N GLN A 42 -14.43 -14.96 -25.82
CA GLN A 42 -13.22 -15.80 -25.91
C GLN A 42 -12.22 -15.51 -24.78
N ALA A 43 -11.98 -14.24 -24.46
CA ALA A 43 -11.11 -13.85 -23.37
C ALA A 43 -11.71 -14.27 -22.01
N CYS A 44 -13.03 -14.20 -21.84
CA CYS A 44 -13.71 -14.73 -20.65
C CYS A 44 -13.58 -16.25 -20.51
N GLN A 45 -13.62 -17.00 -21.62
CA GLN A 45 -13.41 -18.43 -21.61
C GLN A 45 -11.97 -18.80 -21.24
N LEU A 46 -10.96 -18.10 -21.78
CA LEU A 46 -9.56 -18.31 -21.41
C LEU A 46 -9.30 -18.02 -19.93
N LEU A 47 -9.90 -16.97 -19.38
CA LEU A 47 -9.80 -16.67 -17.95
C LEU A 47 -10.55 -17.70 -17.08
N ASN A 48 -11.63 -18.32 -17.58
CA ASN A 48 -12.28 -19.43 -16.90
C ASN A 48 -11.38 -20.66 -16.81
N CYS A 49 -10.68 -20.99 -17.88
CA CYS A 49 -9.69 -22.09 -17.87
C CYS A 49 -8.56 -21.79 -16.88
N ALA A 50 -8.00 -20.57 -16.87
CA ALA A 50 -6.95 -20.17 -15.94
C ALA A 50 -7.40 -20.14 -14.46
N VAL A 51 -8.68 -19.89 -14.19
CA VAL A 51 -9.25 -19.91 -12.82
C VAL A 51 -9.47 -21.35 -12.32
N HIS A 52 -9.68 -22.32 -13.21
CA HIS A 52 -9.81 -23.72 -12.82
C HIS A 52 -8.47 -24.40 -12.52
N ASP A 53 -7.36 -23.87 -13.05
CA ASP A 53 -6.01 -24.42 -12.85
C ASP A 53 -5.26 -23.84 -11.64
N VAL A 54 -5.87 -22.93 -10.88
CA VAL A 54 -5.24 -22.36 -9.67
C VAL A 54 -5.41 -23.34 -8.50
N ILE A 55 -4.28 -23.75 -7.93
CA ILE A 55 -4.26 -24.52 -6.68
C ILE A 55 -4.77 -23.63 -5.54
N ARG A 56 -5.88 -24.02 -4.93
CA ARG A 56 -6.48 -23.33 -3.80
C ARG A 56 -6.48 -24.22 -2.58
N ILE A 57 -5.80 -23.78 -1.50
CA ILE A 57 -5.82 -24.51 -0.24
C ILE A 57 -7.16 -24.25 0.44
N THR A 58 -7.93 -25.31 0.60
CA THR A 58 -9.30 -25.29 1.18
C THR A 58 -9.31 -25.53 2.68
N VAL A 59 -8.33 -26.31 3.18
CA VAL A 59 -8.12 -26.55 4.62
C VAL A 59 -6.68 -26.14 4.96
N GLN A 60 -6.54 -25.24 5.90
CA GLN A 60 -5.25 -24.77 6.39
C GLN A 60 -4.84 -25.57 7.64
N PRO A 61 -3.55 -25.89 7.81
CA PRO A 61 -3.08 -26.50 9.05
C PRO A 61 -3.22 -25.51 10.21
N GLU A 62 -3.64 -26.01 11.35
CA GLU A 62 -3.87 -25.22 12.56
C GLU A 62 -2.72 -25.38 13.55
N SER A 63 -2.35 -24.26 14.20
CA SER A 63 -1.38 -24.29 15.31
C SER A 63 -2.00 -24.94 16.54
N GLN A 64 -1.21 -25.76 17.24
CA GLN A 64 -1.69 -26.54 18.39
C GLN A 64 -0.73 -26.43 19.58
N VAL A 65 -1.29 -26.45 20.78
CA VAL A 65 -0.55 -26.55 22.05
C VAL A 65 -0.84 -27.92 22.65
N VAL A 66 0.19 -28.71 22.87
CA VAL A 66 0.04 -30.11 23.24
C VAL A 66 1.03 -30.51 24.32
N ALA A 67 0.70 -31.54 25.11
CA ALA A 67 1.60 -32.10 26.10
C ALA A 67 2.75 -32.87 25.42
N GLU A 68 3.91 -32.92 26.06
CA GLU A 68 5.06 -33.70 25.60
C GLU A 68 4.69 -35.19 25.40
N GLY A 69 5.10 -35.75 24.25
CA GLY A 69 4.79 -37.15 23.89
C GLY A 69 3.42 -37.34 23.20
N THR A 70 2.70 -36.29 22.92
CA THR A 70 1.42 -36.36 22.19
C THR A 70 1.67 -36.45 20.67
N ARG A 71 0.88 -37.24 19.96
CA ARG A 71 0.87 -37.23 18.47
C ARG A 71 -0.13 -36.21 17.98
N VAL A 72 0.34 -35.33 17.07
CA VAL A 72 -0.43 -34.22 16.50
C VAL A 72 -0.62 -34.45 15.01
N SER A 73 -1.84 -34.28 14.51
CA SER A 73 -2.12 -34.26 13.07
C SER A 73 -2.26 -32.83 12.58
N LEU A 74 -1.49 -32.47 11.55
CA LEU A 74 -1.64 -31.24 10.77
C LEU A 74 -2.26 -31.58 9.41
N THR A 75 -3.35 -30.89 9.06
CA THR A 75 -4.11 -31.19 7.82
C THR A 75 -4.06 -30.02 6.87
N CYS A 76 -3.74 -30.29 5.61
CA CYS A 76 -3.76 -29.32 4.50
C CYS A 76 -4.47 -29.92 3.29
N TRP A 77 -5.65 -29.42 2.95
CA TRP A 77 -6.35 -29.82 1.72
C TRP A 77 -6.37 -28.70 0.69
N ALA A 78 -6.33 -29.07 -0.56
CA ALA A 78 -6.39 -28.12 -1.67
C ALA A 78 -7.32 -28.61 -2.78
N SER A 79 -7.93 -27.66 -3.48
CA SER A 79 -8.64 -27.88 -4.73
C SER A 79 -7.83 -27.31 -5.89
N GLY A 80 -7.84 -27.97 -7.04
CA GLY A 80 -7.07 -27.58 -8.22
C GLY A 80 -7.13 -28.64 -9.31
N PRO A 81 -6.20 -28.59 -10.27
CA PRO A 81 -6.11 -29.59 -11.33
C PRO A 81 -5.87 -30.99 -10.78
N PRO A 82 -6.24 -32.04 -11.52
CA PRO A 82 -5.98 -33.41 -11.10
C PRO A 82 -4.47 -33.67 -10.99
N GLY A 83 -4.06 -34.42 -9.95
CA GLY A 83 -2.65 -34.75 -9.72
C GLY A 83 -1.93 -33.81 -8.76
N LEU A 84 -2.65 -33.20 -7.81
CA LEU A 84 -2.04 -32.41 -6.73
C LEU A 84 -1.10 -33.29 -5.90
N THR A 85 0.10 -32.76 -5.64
CA THR A 85 1.12 -33.36 -4.78
C THR A 85 1.35 -32.46 -3.58
N TYR A 86 1.60 -33.07 -2.43
CA TYR A 86 1.83 -32.37 -1.16
C TYR A 86 3.27 -32.60 -0.69
N GLN A 87 3.86 -31.63 -0.06
CA GLN A 87 5.14 -31.73 0.64
C GLN A 87 5.14 -30.83 1.86
N TRP A 88 5.41 -31.41 3.01
CA TRP A 88 5.52 -30.67 4.26
C TRP A 88 6.94 -30.26 4.57
N PHE A 89 7.08 -29.12 5.21
CA PHE A 89 8.34 -28.55 5.68
C PHE A 89 8.24 -28.23 7.17
N CYS A 90 9.32 -28.46 7.89
CA CYS A 90 9.53 -27.98 9.26
C CYS A 90 10.61 -26.88 9.22
N GLY A 91 10.22 -25.63 9.47
CA GLY A 91 11.10 -24.49 9.24
C GLY A 91 11.51 -24.41 7.77
N LYS A 92 12.81 -24.48 7.49
CA LYS A 92 13.37 -24.45 6.12
C LYS A 92 13.69 -25.85 5.53
N GLN A 93 13.44 -26.92 6.27
CA GLN A 93 13.79 -28.27 5.86
C GLN A 93 12.56 -29.08 5.45
N GLU A 94 12.69 -29.85 4.38
CA GLU A 94 11.64 -30.80 3.97
C GLU A 94 11.51 -31.90 5.05
N VAL A 95 10.25 -32.23 5.36
CA VAL A 95 9.96 -33.39 6.21
C VAL A 95 9.97 -34.64 5.30
N PRO A 96 10.97 -35.54 5.46
CA PRO A 96 11.12 -36.67 4.57
C PRO A 96 9.87 -37.57 4.55
N GLY A 97 9.37 -37.89 3.35
CA GLY A 97 8.22 -38.77 3.18
C GLY A 97 6.85 -38.17 3.50
N ALA A 98 6.80 -36.90 3.91
CA ALA A 98 5.56 -36.19 4.24
C ALA A 98 4.88 -35.62 2.97
N THR A 99 4.35 -36.51 2.14
CA THR A 99 3.73 -36.19 0.83
C THR A 99 2.21 -36.37 0.83
N ALA A 100 1.60 -36.57 1.99
CA ALA A 100 0.15 -36.67 2.16
C ALA A 100 -0.47 -35.32 2.59
N PRO A 101 -1.78 -35.13 2.39
CA PRO A 101 -2.50 -33.96 2.93
C PRO A 101 -2.45 -33.84 4.47
N GLU A 102 -2.19 -34.95 5.14
CA GLU A 102 -2.03 -35.00 6.60
C GLU A 102 -0.58 -35.31 6.98
N LEU A 103 -0.06 -34.57 7.96
CA LEU A 103 1.24 -34.80 8.59
C LEU A 103 1.04 -35.18 10.05
N MET A 104 1.49 -36.36 10.42
CA MET A 104 1.56 -36.78 11.82
C MET A 104 2.89 -36.35 12.41
N VAL A 105 2.85 -35.54 13.46
CA VAL A 105 4.02 -35.05 14.18
C VAL A 105 4.06 -35.71 15.56
N ASP A 106 5.19 -36.33 15.89
CA ASP A 106 5.43 -36.90 17.23
C ASP A 106 6.22 -35.86 18.05
N THR A 107 5.67 -35.42 19.16
CA THR A 107 6.25 -34.39 20.03
C THR A 107 7.27 -34.93 21.04
N ALA A 108 7.65 -36.21 20.94
CA ALA A 108 8.67 -36.82 21.79
C ALA A 108 10.14 -36.50 21.35
N ALA A 109 10.34 -35.69 20.31
CA ALA A 109 11.66 -35.31 19.80
C ALA A 109 12.40 -34.32 20.75
N PRO A 110 13.76 -34.30 20.77
CA PRO A 110 14.52 -33.54 21.76
C PRO A 110 14.25 -32.02 21.69
N PRO A 111 14.24 -31.33 22.85
CA PRO A 111 13.81 -29.95 22.98
C PRO A 111 14.83 -28.96 22.40
N GLY A 112 14.37 -27.97 21.64
CA GLY A 112 15.22 -26.83 21.28
C GLY A 112 14.85 -25.99 20.09
N LEU A 113 13.97 -26.46 19.21
CA LEU A 113 13.58 -25.66 18.03
C LEU A 113 12.05 -25.46 17.98
N PRO A 114 11.58 -24.24 17.74
CA PRO A 114 10.17 -24.01 17.49
C PRO A 114 9.74 -24.82 16.26
N GLN A 115 8.76 -25.70 16.45
CA GLN A 115 8.27 -26.58 15.39
C GLN A 115 7.22 -25.84 14.55
N TRP A 116 7.69 -25.12 13.53
CA TRP A 116 6.85 -24.45 12.54
C TRP A 116 6.73 -25.32 11.30
N TYR A 117 5.50 -25.63 10.90
CA TYR A 117 5.19 -26.47 9.75
C TYR A 117 4.44 -25.70 8.67
N ILE A 118 4.74 -25.99 7.41
CA ILE A 118 4.05 -25.46 6.24
C ILE A 118 3.95 -26.54 5.17
N CYS A 119 2.83 -26.57 4.45
CA CYS A 119 2.62 -27.51 3.37
C CYS A 119 2.69 -26.80 2.02
N ARG A 120 3.50 -27.32 1.09
CA ARG A 120 3.49 -26.96 -0.32
C ARG A 120 2.60 -27.93 -1.08
N VAL A 121 1.61 -27.41 -1.79
CA VAL A 121 0.76 -28.17 -2.72
C VAL A 121 1.16 -27.79 -4.13
N SER A 122 1.47 -28.76 -5.00
CA SER A 122 1.96 -28.50 -6.35
C SER A 122 1.29 -29.39 -7.40
N CYS A 123 1.23 -28.87 -8.62
CA CYS A 123 0.82 -29.61 -9.81
C CYS A 123 1.62 -29.09 -11.01
N GLY A 124 2.53 -29.89 -11.54
CA GLY A 124 3.47 -29.46 -12.57
C GLY A 124 4.35 -28.30 -12.08
N ALA A 125 4.35 -27.17 -12.80
CA ALA A 125 5.11 -25.97 -12.43
C ALA A 125 4.37 -25.05 -11.46
N ALA A 126 3.07 -25.26 -11.22
CA ALA A 126 2.27 -24.45 -10.32
C ALA A 126 2.35 -24.98 -8.88
N PHE A 127 2.42 -24.10 -7.90
CA PHE A 127 2.39 -24.46 -6.48
C PHE A 127 1.72 -23.39 -5.63
N ALA A 128 1.23 -23.80 -4.45
CA ALA A 128 0.71 -22.93 -3.40
C ALA A 128 1.22 -23.42 -2.04
N PHE A 129 1.43 -22.49 -1.11
CA PHE A 129 1.79 -22.81 0.27
C PHE A 129 0.59 -22.61 1.20
N SER A 130 0.47 -23.50 2.18
CA SER A 130 -0.42 -23.29 3.32
C SER A 130 0.04 -22.12 4.20
N ARG A 131 -0.74 -21.78 5.21
CA ARG A 131 -0.25 -20.97 6.33
C ARG A 131 0.71 -21.78 7.18
N TRP A 132 1.55 -21.07 7.94
CA TRP A 132 2.39 -21.69 8.95
C TRP A 132 1.53 -22.19 10.12
N ALA A 133 1.77 -23.42 10.56
CA ALA A 133 1.23 -24.00 11.78
C ALA A 133 2.36 -24.19 12.80
N HIS A 134 2.15 -23.76 14.02
CA HIS A 134 3.10 -23.91 15.12
C HIS A 134 2.61 -24.98 16.10
N ILE A 135 3.47 -25.94 16.43
CA ILE A 135 3.24 -26.90 17.49
C ILE A 135 4.05 -26.48 18.71
N GLN A 136 3.38 -26.11 19.78
CA GLN A 136 3.97 -25.77 21.06
C GLN A 136 3.79 -26.92 22.03
N VAL A 137 4.89 -27.44 22.59
CA VAL A 137 4.90 -28.53 23.54
C VAL A 137 4.97 -27.96 24.96
N GLU A 138 3.95 -28.23 25.79
CA GLU A 138 3.93 -27.87 27.21
C GLU A 138 4.51 -28.99 28.07
N ARG A 139 5.45 -28.62 28.96
CA ARG A 139 6.00 -29.53 29.97
C ARG A 139 5.19 -29.44 31.25
N SER A 140 4.77 -30.57 31.78
CA SER A 140 4.20 -30.66 33.11
C SER A 140 5.28 -30.44 34.16
N HIS A 141 5.35 -29.25 34.75
CA HIS A 141 6.10 -29.01 35.97
C HIS A 141 5.17 -29.10 37.18
N SER A 142 5.58 -29.92 38.16
CA SER A 142 4.98 -30.02 39.50
C SER A 142 5.00 -28.65 40.19
N PRO A 143 4.01 -28.38 41.07
CA PRO A 143 3.90 -27.09 41.72
C PRO A 143 4.77 -27.00 42.95
N GLU A 144 5.84 -26.22 42.94
CA GLU A 144 6.37 -25.62 44.16
C GLU A 144 7.03 -24.27 43.93
N SER A 145 6.48 -23.30 44.65
CA SER A 145 7.05 -22.08 45.21
C SER A 145 7.42 -20.90 44.30
N ALA A 146 6.75 -19.81 44.63
CA ALA A 146 7.20 -18.45 44.89
C ALA A 146 7.04 -17.39 43.81
N SER A 147 6.00 -16.57 44.01
CA SER A 147 6.11 -15.11 44.07
C SER A 147 6.98 -14.41 43.02
N GLY A 148 6.32 -13.95 41.97
CA GLY A 148 6.87 -12.96 41.06
C GLY A 148 5.78 -12.43 40.14
N TYR A 149 5.44 -11.18 40.24
CA TYR A 149 4.44 -10.46 39.48
C TYR A 149 4.54 -10.78 37.97
N CYS A 150 3.57 -11.51 37.45
CA CYS A 150 3.32 -11.66 36.03
C CYS A 150 2.13 -10.75 35.68
N PRO A 151 2.22 -9.85 34.67
CA PRO A 151 1.05 -9.09 34.24
C PRO A 151 0.03 -10.10 33.71
N SER A 152 -1.18 -10.09 34.28
CA SER A 152 -2.28 -10.96 33.96
C SER A 152 -2.52 -10.96 32.44
N MET A 153 -2.33 -12.11 31.82
CA MET A 153 -2.81 -12.36 30.45
C MET A 153 -4.33 -12.19 30.47
N ALA A 154 -4.81 -11.06 29.95
CA ALA A 154 -6.23 -10.85 29.78
C ALA A 154 -6.73 -11.90 28.77
N GLY A 155 -7.49 -12.89 29.24
CA GLY A 155 -8.10 -13.91 28.37
C GLY A 155 -8.97 -13.25 27.29
N LEU A 156 -9.18 -13.95 26.18
CA LEU A 156 -10.07 -13.49 25.12
C LEU A 156 -11.49 -13.26 25.69
N GLN A 157 -12.07 -12.09 25.46
CA GLN A 157 -13.39 -11.71 25.93
C GLN A 157 -14.14 -10.92 24.86
N ILE A 158 -15.39 -11.32 24.56
CA ILE A 158 -16.26 -10.55 23.66
C ILE A 158 -16.90 -9.42 24.47
N LEU A 159 -16.64 -8.19 24.06
CA LEU A 159 -17.16 -6.97 24.69
C LEU A 159 -18.50 -6.56 24.11
N GLN A 160 -18.71 -6.78 22.81
CA GLN A 160 -19.92 -6.40 22.11
C GLN A 160 -20.43 -7.59 21.29
N GLN A 161 -21.65 -8.01 21.57
CA GLN A 161 -22.36 -9.05 20.83
C GLN A 161 -23.09 -8.44 19.62
N PRO A 162 -23.18 -9.16 18.49
CA PRO A 162 -24.02 -8.75 17.39
C PRO A 162 -25.48 -8.64 17.84
N GLN A 163 -26.25 -7.77 17.17
CA GLN A 163 -27.66 -7.57 17.48
C GLN A 163 -28.55 -8.08 16.35
N PRO A 164 -29.69 -8.70 16.64
CA PRO A 164 -30.66 -9.10 15.63
C PRO A 164 -31.21 -7.87 14.91
N CYS A 165 -31.53 -7.99 13.63
CA CYS A 165 -32.09 -6.88 12.85
C CYS A 165 -33.14 -7.35 11.87
N HIS A 166 -34.12 -6.45 11.61
CA HIS A 166 -35.17 -6.60 10.61
C HIS A 166 -34.94 -5.55 9.52
N LEU A 167 -34.70 -5.97 8.30
CA LEU A 167 -34.35 -5.12 7.15
C LEU A 167 -35.35 -5.29 6.03
N ALA A 168 -35.52 -4.28 5.20
CA ALA A 168 -36.18 -4.41 3.91
C ALA A 168 -35.15 -4.78 2.81
N GLU A 169 -35.60 -5.41 1.73
CA GLU A 169 -34.74 -5.63 0.56
C GLU A 169 -34.16 -4.30 0.08
N GLY A 170 -32.84 -4.28 -0.15
CA GLY A 170 -32.09 -3.09 -0.55
C GLY A 170 -31.55 -2.26 0.62
N ASP A 171 -31.84 -2.60 1.88
CA ASP A 171 -31.23 -1.93 3.03
C ASP A 171 -29.79 -2.45 3.28
N PRO A 172 -28.93 -1.69 3.95
CA PRO A 172 -27.60 -2.17 4.34
C PRO A 172 -27.71 -3.03 5.61
N LEU A 173 -27.05 -4.20 5.61
CA LEU A 173 -26.85 -5.03 6.80
C LEU A 173 -25.52 -4.66 7.45
N VAL A 174 -25.54 -4.37 8.74
CA VAL A 174 -24.35 -4.17 9.54
C VAL A 174 -24.48 -4.98 10.85
N LEU A 175 -23.54 -5.92 11.06
CA LEU A 175 -23.40 -6.65 12.31
C LEU A 175 -22.03 -6.38 12.91
N GLU A 176 -21.97 -6.13 14.21
CA GLU A 176 -20.72 -5.86 14.92
C GLU A 176 -20.51 -6.88 16.04
N CYS A 177 -19.24 -7.34 16.15
CA CYS A 177 -18.78 -8.17 17.25
C CYS A 177 -17.39 -7.66 17.64
N ARG A 178 -17.25 -7.12 18.84
CA ARG A 178 -15.97 -6.61 19.34
C ARG A 178 -15.47 -7.45 20.51
N ALA A 179 -14.18 -7.70 20.51
CA ALA A 179 -13.53 -8.49 21.57
C ALA A 179 -12.19 -7.89 21.96
N LEU A 180 -11.77 -8.15 23.19
CA LEU A 180 -10.42 -7.90 23.69
C LEU A 180 -9.71 -9.21 23.95
N GLY A 181 -8.41 -9.20 23.77
CA GLY A 181 -7.54 -10.33 24.06
C GLY A 181 -6.08 -10.00 23.77
N ASN A 182 -5.19 -10.70 24.44
CA ASN A 182 -3.76 -10.65 24.13
C ASN A 182 -3.28 -12.09 23.87
N PRO A 183 -2.85 -12.42 22.64
CA PRO A 183 -2.74 -11.61 21.42
C PRO A 183 -4.08 -11.06 20.90
N PRO A 184 -4.03 -10.02 20.01
CA PRO A 184 -5.24 -9.41 19.46
C PRO A 184 -6.18 -10.43 18.81
N PRO A 185 -7.52 -10.31 19.00
CA PRO A 185 -8.49 -11.23 18.44
C PRO A 185 -8.58 -11.14 16.91
N GLN A 186 -8.80 -12.27 16.28
CA GLN A 186 -9.19 -12.41 14.89
C GLN A 186 -10.67 -12.81 14.82
N TYR A 187 -11.33 -12.53 13.70
CA TYR A 187 -12.76 -12.73 13.53
C TYR A 187 -13.04 -13.54 12.26
N GLN A 188 -14.12 -14.31 12.29
CA GLN A 188 -14.74 -14.95 11.12
C GLN A 188 -16.24 -15.01 11.34
N TRP A 189 -17.00 -14.39 10.42
CA TRP A 189 -18.45 -14.44 10.46
C TRP A 189 -19.00 -15.70 9.78
N PHE A 190 -20.11 -16.18 10.32
CA PHE A 190 -20.85 -17.33 9.82
C PHE A 190 -22.30 -16.93 9.60
N ARG A 191 -22.91 -17.48 8.55
CA ARG A 191 -24.35 -17.42 8.27
C ARG A 191 -24.88 -18.83 8.12
N ASN A 192 -25.91 -19.18 8.90
CA ASN A 192 -26.47 -20.52 8.92
C ASN A 192 -25.39 -21.60 9.09
N ARG A 193 -24.43 -21.34 10.01
CA ARG A 193 -23.26 -22.19 10.31
C ARG A 193 -22.27 -22.39 9.15
N ARG A 194 -22.38 -21.60 8.06
CA ARG A 194 -21.41 -21.60 6.97
C ARG A 194 -20.58 -20.32 7.02
N PRO A 195 -19.26 -20.38 6.84
CA PRO A 195 -18.43 -19.19 6.86
C PRO A 195 -18.82 -18.22 5.75
N VAL A 196 -18.95 -16.94 6.08
CA VAL A 196 -19.15 -15.86 5.11
C VAL A 196 -17.79 -15.51 4.54
N GLU A 197 -17.63 -15.67 3.22
CA GLU A 197 -16.36 -15.45 2.53
C GLU A 197 -15.93 -13.97 2.64
N GLY A 198 -14.67 -13.72 3.05
CA GLY A 198 -14.12 -12.38 3.20
C GLY A 198 -14.48 -11.65 4.52
N ALA A 199 -15.42 -12.16 5.30
CA ALA A 199 -15.89 -11.53 6.54
C ALA A 199 -14.99 -11.86 7.74
N ARG A 200 -13.81 -11.22 7.82
CA ARG A 200 -12.77 -11.48 8.83
C ARG A 200 -12.51 -10.31 9.77
N GLY A 201 -13.36 -9.32 9.78
CA GLY A 201 -13.26 -8.16 10.68
C GLY A 201 -14.27 -8.22 11.83
N PRO A 202 -14.14 -7.30 12.80
CA PRO A 202 -15.12 -7.15 13.89
C PRO A 202 -16.50 -6.71 13.40
N ARG A 203 -16.60 -6.26 12.14
CA ARG A 203 -17.82 -5.76 11.50
C ARG A 203 -18.07 -6.52 10.21
N LEU A 204 -19.29 -7.06 10.06
CA LEU A 204 -19.80 -7.61 8.80
C LEU A 204 -20.73 -6.57 8.19
N GLN A 205 -20.46 -6.20 6.93
CA GLN A 205 -21.26 -5.23 6.19
C GLN A 205 -21.66 -5.76 4.81
N VAL A 206 -22.97 -5.69 4.49
CA VAL A 206 -23.51 -5.96 3.17
C VAL A 206 -24.29 -4.72 2.74
N GLN A 207 -23.89 -4.08 1.65
CA GLN A 207 -24.45 -2.77 1.25
C GLN A 207 -25.92 -2.82 0.82
N LEU A 208 -26.33 -3.88 0.15
CA LEU A 208 -27.69 -4.07 -0.36
C LEU A 208 -28.09 -5.52 -0.09
N VAL A 209 -28.97 -5.74 0.91
CA VAL A 209 -29.46 -7.08 1.22
C VAL A 209 -30.58 -7.48 0.28
N THR A 210 -30.58 -8.76 -0.09
CA THR A 210 -31.68 -9.45 -0.73
C THR A 210 -32.19 -10.55 0.21
N THR A 211 -33.27 -11.22 -0.15
CA THR A 211 -33.74 -12.39 0.61
C THR A 211 -32.68 -13.48 0.78
N ALA A 212 -31.62 -13.47 -0.06
CA ALA A 212 -30.51 -14.42 0.03
C ALA A 212 -29.65 -14.21 1.30
N GLU A 213 -29.59 -12.99 1.85
CA GLU A 213 -28.82 -12.68 3.08
C GLU A 213 -29.60 -12.96 4.36
N ARG A 214 -30.87 -13.36 4.28
CA ARG A 214 -31.66 -13.80 5.44
C ARG A 214 -31.03 -15.02 6.11
N GLY A 215 -31.00 -15.06 7.45
CA GLY A 215 -30.52 -16.21 8.20
C GLY A 215 -29.99 -15.86 9.58
N THR A 216 -29.49 -16.88 10.25
CA THR A 216 -28.86 -16.76 11.57
C THR A 216 -27.38 -16.51 11.42
N TYR A 217 -26.89 -15.45 12.05
CA TYR A 217 -25.47 -15.05 12.01
C TYR A 217 -24.79 -15.24 13.35
N SER A 218 -23.52 -15.63 13.31
CA SER A 218 -22.62 -15.67 14.46
C SER A 218 -21.21 -15.31 14.07
N CYS A 219 -20.40 -14.88 15.02
CA CYS A 219 -19.01 -14.52 14.82
C CYS A 219 -18.12 -15.41 15.69
N ARG A 220 -17.18 -16.09 15.06
CA ARG A 220 -16.08 -16.78 15.72
C ARG A 220 -14.98 -15.76 15.98
N VAL A 221 -14.61 -15.59 17.24
CA VAL A 221 -13.54 -14.73 17.71
C VAL A 221 -12.45 -15.59 18.30
N PHE A 222 -11.23 -15.45 17.80
CA PHE A 222 -10.14 -16.33 18.21
C PHE A 222 -8.80 -15.61 18.20
N ASN A 223 -7.90 -16.05 19.03
CA ASN A 223 -6.49 -15.71 18.99
C ASN A 223 -5.64 -16.98 19.09
N LEU A 224 -4.34 -16.86 19.30
CA LEU A 224 -3.42 -18.00 19.39
C LEU A 224 -3.74 -18.96 20.55
N PHE A 225 -4.51 -18.52 21.57
CA PHE A 225 -4.70 -19.27 22.81
C PHE A 225 -6.16 -19.63 23.10
N HIS A 226 -7.11 -18.84 22.58
CA HIS A 226 -8.53 -18.96 22.94
C HIS A 226 -9.41 -18.77 21.72
N GLU A 227 -10.56 -19.41 21.77
CA GLU A 227 -11.64 -19.27 20.79
C GLU A 227 -12.96 -19.05 21.55
N LEU A 228 -13.73 -18.07 21.07
CA LEU A 228 -15.07 -17.76 21.56
C LEU A 228 -16.02 -17.57 20.38
N TRP A 229 -17.28 -17.90 20.61
CA TRP A 229 -18.34 -17.62 19.65
C TRP A 229 -19.26 -16.54 20.20
N SER A 230 -19.69 -15.62 19.33
CA SER A 230 -20.75 -14.70 19.67
C SER A 230 -22.08 -15.42 19.84
N GLN A 231 -23.05 -14.72 20.39
CA GLN A 231 -24.44 -15.17 20.32
C GLN A 231 -24.89 -15.26 18.86
N GLU A 232 -25.73 -16.27 18.56
CA GLU A 232 -26.41 -16.35 17.27
C GLU A 232 -27.50 -15.28 17.21
N VAL A 233 -27.57 -14.52 16.11
CA VAL A 233 -28.56 -13.45 15.90
C VAL A 233 -29.26 -13.66 14.58
N ASP A 234 -30.58 -13.44 14.57
CA ASP A 234 -31.39 -13.58 13.36
C ASP A 234 -31.44 -12.26 12.59
N VAL A 235 -31.21 -12.37 11.29
CA VAL A 235 -31.38 -11.30 10.31
C VAL A 235 -32.59 -11.63 9.45
N GLU A 236 -33.65 -10.88 9.64
CA GLU A 236 -34.88 -10.99 8.86
C GLU A 236 -34.91 -9.94 7.77
N ILE A 237 -35.24 -10.36 6.54
CA ILE A 237 -35.35 -9.46 5.38
C ILE A 237 -36.74 -9.66 4.79
N GLY A 238 -37.51 -8.57 4.78
CA GLY A 238 -38.87 -8.53 4.24
C GLY A 238 -38.95 -7.77 2.90
N PRO A 239 -40.01 -7.96 2.13
CA PRO A 239 -40.24 -7.16 0.92
C PRO A 239 -40.46 -5.69 1.27
N ARG A 240 -39.90 -4.79 0.47
CA ARG A 240 -40.14 -3.35 0.62
C ARG A 240 -41.59 -3.01 0.27
N LEU A 241 -42.43 -2.77 1.27
CA LEU A 241 -43.79 -2.32 1.07
C LEU A 241 -43.77 -0.85 0.65
N PHE A 242 -43.97 -0.58 -0.64
CA PHE A 242 -44.26 0.77 -1.11
C PHE A 242 -45.65 1.16 -0.63
N ALA A 243 -45.77 2.25 0.11
CA ALA A 243 -47.06 2.86 0.42
C ALA A 243 -47.71 3.32 -0.89
N SER A 244 -48.78 2.65 -1.29
CA SER A 244 -49.56 2.97 -2.45
C SER A 244 -50.40 4.23 -2.19
N GLY A 245 -50.21 5.27 -3.00
CA GLY A 245 -51.14 6.38 -3.01
C GLY A 245 -50.67 7.65 -3.69
N ALA A 246 -50.55 7.68 -5.03
CA ALA A 246 -50.89 8.83 -5.87
C ALA A 246 -50.79 8.44 -7.36
N PRO A 247 -51.65 8.99 -8.26
CA PRO A 247 -51.81 8.50 -9.61
C PRO A 247 -50.71 8.99 -10.58
N TRP A 248 -50.40 8.13 -11.52
CA TRP A 248 -49.44 8.33 -12.61
C TRP A 248 -49.85 9.46 -13.56
N GLN A 249 -48.97 10.38 -13.84
CA GLN A 249 -48.99 11.18 -15.08
C GLN A 249 -47.77 10.80 -15.90
N GLU A 250 -48.04 10.32 -17.10
CA GLU A 250 -47.05 10.10 -18.14
C GLU A 250 -46.46 11.44 -18.59
N GLY A 251 -45.14 11.55 -18.58
CA GLY A 251 -44.41 12.68 -19.13
C GLY A 251 -43.05 12.19 -19.57
N ASP A 252 -42.82 12.09 -20.88
CA ASP A 252 -41.55 11.87 -21.54
C ASP A 252 -40.48 12.85 -21.07
N GLY A 253 -39.33 12.35 -20.72
CA GLY A 253 -38.16 13.19 -20.41
C GLY A 253 -37.05 12.41 -19.74
N ASP A 254 -36.03 12.10 -20.51
CA ASP A 254 -34.78 11.54 -20.13
C ASP A 254 -34.15 12.31 -18.93
N SER A 255 -34.32 11.79 -17.73
CA SER A 255 -33.68 12.32 -16.51
C SER A 255 -33.02 11.19 -15.74
N PRO A 256 -31.77 11.34 -15.34
CA PRO A 256 -31.08 10.33 -14.56
C PRO A 256 -31.74 10.18 -13.18
N GLU A 257 -31.92 8.95 -12.72
CA GLU A 257 -32.48 8.63 -11.40
C GLU A 257 -31.82 9.45 -10.28
N PRO A 258 -32.57 10.07 -9.36
CA PRO A 258 -32.02 10.75 -8.21
C PRO A 258 -31.53 9.70 -7.22
N GLY A 259 -30.20 9.49 -7.19
CA GLY A 259 -29.55 8.85 -6.08
C GLY A 259 -29.90 9.57 -4.78
N SER A 260 -29.95 8.84 -3.67
CA SER A 260 -30.20 9.33 -2.31
C SER A 260 -29.63 10.75 -2.12
N PRO A 261 -30.41 11.73 -1.67
CA PRO A 261 -30.04 13.15 -1.69
C PRO A 261 -28.86 13.53 -0.79
N ASP A 262 -28.32 12.61 0.01
CA ASP A 262 -27.31 12.92 1.05
C ASP A 262 -25.92 12.28 0.88
N GLN A 263 -25.67 11.50 -0.19
CA GLN A 263 -24.35 10.89 -0.36
C GLN A 263 -23.40 11.82 -1.12
N LEU A 264 -22.43 12.38 -0.40
CA LEU A 264 -21.34 13.16 -0.98
C LEU A 264 -20.44 12.27 -1.84
N TYR A 265 -19.89 12.84 -2.90
CA TYR A 265 -18.97 12.13 -3.81
C TYR A 265 -17.84 13.06 -4.27
N ALA A 266 -16.73 12.47 -4.65
CA ALA A 266 -15.66 13.14 -5.37
C ALA A 266 -15.81 12.92 -6.88
N THR A 267 -15.41 13.88 -7.71
CA THR A 267 -15.32 13.64 -9.16
C THR A 267 -14.06 12.84 -9.51
N ASP A 268 -13.03 12.95 -8.69
CA ASP A 268 -11.79 12.16 -8.68
C ASP A 268 -11.04 12.44 -7.37
N LYS A 269 -9.99 11.66 -7.08
CA LYS A 269 -9.15 11.85 -5.89
C LYS A 269 -7.68 11.84 -6.30
N VAL A 270 -6.95 12.89 -5.95
CA VAL A 270 -5.54 13.06 -6.32
C VAL A 270 -4.72 13.47 -5.10
N ALA A 271 -3.58 12.84 -4.89
CA ALA A 271 -2.66 13.15 -3.80
C ALA A 271 -1.24 13.38 -4.31
N LEU A 272 -0.60 14.43 -3.82
CA LEU A 272 0.83 14.69 -3.91
C LEU A 272 1.45 14.50 -2.53
N LEU A 273 2.41 13.59 -2.41
CA LEU A 273 3.17 13.35 -1.19
C LEU A 273 4.63 13.70 -1.44
N VAL A 274 5.18 14.56 -0.60
CA VAL A 274 6.58 15.00 -0.67
C VAL A 274 7.25 14.73 0.66
N GLY A 275 8.37 13.99 0.63
CA GLY A 275 9.23 13.72 1.79
C GLY A 275 10.64 14.24 1.55
N ASN A 276 11.08 15.24 2.30
CA ASN A 276 12.43 15.77 2.23
C ASN A 276 13.26 15.29 3.43
N MET A 277 14.38 14.61 3.17
CA MET A 277 15.20 13.95 4.19
C MET A 277 16.65 14.43 4.16
N HIS A 278 17.28 14.40 2.98
CA HIS A 278 18.71 14.67 2.82
C HIS A 278 18.90 16.13 2.44
N TYR A 279 19.21 16.97 3.41
CA TYR A 279 19.37 18.40 3.23
C TYR A 279 20.84 18.78 3.04
N THR A 280 21.11 19.69 2.12
CA THR A 280 22.48 20.16 1.84
C THR A 280 23.07 20.96 3.02
N HIS A 281 22.25 21.77 3.70
CA HIS A 281 22.71 22.71 4.74
C HIS A 281 21.99 22.55 6.09
N HIS A 282 21.12 21.55 6.23
CA HIS A 282 20.33 21.30 7.43
C HIS A 282 20.49 19.84 7.87
N LYS A 283 20.03 19.53 9.06
CA LYS A 283 20.06 18.17 9.61
C LYS A 283 19.16 17.25 8.79
N ASP A 284 19.67 16.06 8.47
CA ASP A 284 18.89 14.99 7.83
C ASP A 284 17.79 14.48 8.75
N LEU A 285 16.70 14.05 8.11
CA LEU A 285 15.55 13.40 8.73
C LEU A 285 15.48 11.92 8.28
N ARG A 286 14.76 11.09 9.04
CA ARG A 286 14.64 9.65 8.76
C ARG A 286 13.20 9.22 8.43
N ALA A 287 12.23 9.79 9.13
CA ALA A 287 10.83 9.40 9.01
C ALA A 287 10.17 9.70 7.64
N PRO A 288 10.48 10.80 6.92
CA PRO A 288 9.70 11.19 5.74
C PRO A 288 9.58 10.11 4.67
N MET A 289 10.62 9.29 4.42
CA MET A 289 10.57 8.20 3.43
C MET A 289 9.55 7.13 3.83
N VAL A 290 9.59 6.69 5.09
CA VAL A 290 8.69 5.65 5.61
C VAL A 290 7.26 6.16 5.65
N ASP A 291 7.07 7.44 5.98
CA ASP A 291 5.77 8.09 6.05
C ASP A 291 5.12 8.22 4.68
N VAL A 292 5.86 8.74 3.69
CA VAL A 292 5.39 8.86 2.31
C VAL A 292 5.03 7.49 1.75
N HIS A 293 5.86 6.45 2.02
CA HIS A 293 5.56 5.10 1.59
C HIS A 293 4.26 4.56 2.19
N ALA A 294 4.14 4.63 3.52
CA ALA A 294 2.97 4.13 4.25
C ALA A 294 1.68 4.85 3.81
N LEU A 295 1.71 6.19 3.71
CA LEU A 295 0.56 6.98 3.28
C LEU A 295 0.20 6.72 1.82
N SER A 296 1.19 6.56 0.93
CA SER A 296 0.91 6.29 -0.48
C SER A 296 0.16 4.97 -0.67
N ALA A 297 0.51 3.94 0.11
CA ALA A 297 -0.17 2.64 0.08
C ALA A 297 -1.63 2.74 0.57
N LEU A 298 -1.88 3.49 1.66
CA LEU A 298 -3.22 3.66 2.22
C LEU A 298 -4.11 4.55 1.35
N LEU A 299 -3.58 5.64 0.81
CA LEU A 299 -4.35 6.54 -0.06
C LEU A 299 -4.73 5.86 -1.38
N ARG A 300 -3.90 4.96 -1.91
CA ARG A 300 -4.27 4.14 -3.08
C ARG A 300 -5.44 3.20 -2.79
N GLN A 301 -5.55 2.66 -1.56
CA GLN A 301 -6.72 1.87 -1.14
C GLN A 301 -8.02 2.68 -1.08
N LEU A 302 -7.89 4.01 -0.92
CA LEU A 302 -8.99 4.98 -0.95
C LEU A 302 -9.23 5.57 -2.34
N ASP A 303 -8.73 4.93 -3.39
CA ASP A 303 -8.83 5.32 -4.79
C ASP A 303 -8.16 6.67 -5.16
N PHE A 304 -7.20 7.13 -4.35
CA PHE A 304 -6.40 8.29 -4.72
C PHE A 304 -5.38 7.96 -5.81
N LYS A 305 -5.26 8.84 -6.78
CA LYS A 305 -4.14 8.91 -7.72
C LYS A 305 -2.96 9.56 -7.00
N VAL A 306 -2.03 8.75 -6.54
CA VAL A 306 -0.93 9.20 -5.69
C VAL A 306 0.34 9.43 -6.51
N VAL A 307 0.95 10.60 -6.37
CA VAL A 307 2.32 10.90 -6.78
C VAL A 307 3.16 11.07 -5.52
N SER A 308 4.18 10.25 -5.35
CA SER A 308 5.06 10.24 -4.17
C SER A 308 6.49 10.57 -4.56
N LEU A 309 7.06 11.61 -3.96
CA LEU A 309 8.36 12.18 -4.31
C LEU A 309 9.23 12.35 -3.07
N LEU A 310 10.52 12.05 -3.19
CA LEU A 310 11.49 12.26 -2.13
C LEU A 310 12.60 13.23 -2.56
N ASP A 311 13.10 14.01 -1.60
CA ASP A 311 14.31 14.83 -1.70
C ASP A 311 14.27 15.82 -2.87
N LEU A 312 13.29 16.73 -2.84
CA LEU A 312 13.08 17.74 -3.85
C LEU A 312 13.78 19.07 -3.53
N ARG A 313 14.45 19.63 -4.53
CA ARG A 313 14.93 21.02 -4.54
C ARG A 313 13.76 21.99 -4.69
N ARG A 314 14.01 23.28 -4.44
CA ARG A 314 12.96 24.30 -4.49
C ARG A 314 12.18 24.30 -5.82
N ASP A 315 12.92 24.34 -6.93
CA ASP A 315 12.29 24.39 -8.25
C ASP A 315 11.58 23.07 -8.60
N GLU A 316 12.14 21.93 -8.19
CA GLU A 316 11.52 20.62 -8.35
C GLU A 316 10.20 20.51 -7.54
N MET A 317 10.17 21.03 -6.31
CA MET A 317 8.93 21.10 -5.49
C MET A 317 7.87 21.99 -6.18
N GLN A 318 8.28 23.16 -6.71
CA GLN A 318 7.36 24.06 -7.40
C GLN A 318 6.76 23.36 -8.62
N MET A 319 7.58 22.71 -9.45
CA MET A 319 7.11 22.01 -10.64
C MET A 319 6.24 20.79 -10.30
N ALA A 320 6.56 20.05 -9.22
CA ALA A 320 5.72 18.96 -8.72
C ALA A 320 4.32 19.47 -8.31
N VAL A 321 4.26 20.61 -7.65
CA VAL A 321 2.98 21.27 -7.32
C VAL A 321 2.26 21.71 -8.60
N ASP A 322 2.96 22.27 -9.59
CA ASP A 322 2.37 22.69 -10.86
C ASP A 322 1.74 21.49 -11.61
N GLU A 323 2.43 20.37 -11.70
CA GLU A 323 1.92 19.14 -12.30
C GLU A 323 0.75 18.54 -11.50
N PHE A 324 0.82 18.57 -10.15
CA PHE A 324 -0.29 18.17 -9.30
C PHE A 324 -1.56 19.00 -9.56
N LEU A 325 -1.41 20.32 -9.70
CA LEU A 325 -2.52 21.22 -10.00
C LEU A 325 -3.17 20.96 -11.37
N LEU A 326 -2.45 20.40 -12.34
CA LEU A 326 -3.02 19.97 -13.62
C LEU A 326 -3.96 18.75 -13.47
N LEU A 327 -3.79 17.98 -12.40
CA LEU A 327 -4.67 16.85 -12.09
C LEU A 327 -5.94 17.27 -11.34
N LEU A 328 -6.00 18.50 -10.84
CA LEU A 328 -7.14 19.02 -10.10
C LEU A 328 -8.14 19.71 -11.01
N ASP A 329 -9.42 19.50 -10.72
CA ASP A 329 -10.55 20.09 -11.44
C ASP A 329 -11.78 20.14 -10.53
N LYS A 330 -12.90 20.63 -11.07
CA LYS A 330 -14.16 20.78 -10.32
C LYS A 330 -14.57 19.49 -9.63
N GLY A 331 -14.76 19.57 -8.30
CA GLY A 331 -15.23 18.47 -7.47
C GLY A 331 -14.16 17.42 -7.12
N VAL A 332 -12.91 17.55 -7.59
CA VAL A 332 -11.80 16.65 -7.23
C VAL A 332 -11.40 16.85 -5.78
N TYR A 333 -11.11 15.76 -5.06
CA TYR A 333 -10.46 15.83 -3.76
C TYR A 333 -8.95 15.91 -3.97
N GLY A 334 -8.36 17.03 -3.59
CA GLY A 334 -6.92 17.26 -3.65
C GLY A 334 -6.28 17.13 -2.27
N LEU A 335 -5.28 16.26 -2.13
CA LEU A 335 -4.52 16.08 -0.91
C LEU A 335 -3.05 16.37 -1.14
N LEU A 336 -2.47 17.26 -0.35
CA LEU A 336 -1.04 17.49 -0.27
C LEU A 336 -0.53 17.05 1.10
N TYR A 337 0.39 16.09 1.10
CA TYR A 337 1.16 15.70 2.27
C TYR A 337 2.60 16.16 2.11
N TYR A 338 3.13 16.77 3.15
CA TYR A 338 4.54 17.14 3.22
C TYR A 338 5.15 16.70 4.54
N ALA A 339 6.29 16.03 4.47
CA ALA A 339 7.15 15.71 5.61
C ALA A 339 8.55 16.24 5.38
N GLY A 340 9.08 17.03 6.31
CA GLY A 340 10.38 17.68 6.16
C GLY A 340 10.55 18.87 7.09
N HIS A 341 11.64 19.63 6.90
CA HIS A 341 11.78 20.91 7.59
C HIS A 341 10.73 21.91 7.15
N GLY A 342 10.24 22.71 8.08
CA GLY A 342 9.26 23.75 7.82
C GLY A 342 9.27 24.80 8.93
N TYR A 343 8.60 25.90 8.69
CA TYR A 343 8.40 26.99 9.66
C TYR A 343 7.10 27.72 9.39
N GLU A 344 6.67 28.51 10.36
CA GLU A 344 5.51 29.38 10.23
C GLU A 344 5.85 30.80 10.67
N ASN A 345 5.63 31.77 9.80
CA ASN A 345 5.76 33.19 10.11
C ASN A 345 4.44 33.90 9.81
N PHE A 346 3.96 34.70 10.78
CA PHE A 346 2.74 35.49 10.64
C PHE A 346 1.52 34.68 10.18
N GLY A 347 1.38 33.44 10.66
CA GLY A 347 0.29 32.52 10.30
C GLY A 347 0.41 31.89 8.91
N THR A 348 1.52 32.12 8.21
CA THR A 348 1.83 31.52 6.89
C THR A 348 2.86 30.43 7.04
N SER A 349 2.57 29.24 6.50
CA SER A 349 3.42 28.06 6.60
C SER A 349 4.29 27.90 5.36
N PHE A 350 5.54 27.49 5.56
CA PHE A 350 6.54 27.31 4.51
C PHE A 350 7.18 25.93 4.58
N MET A 351 7.23 25.25 3.45
CA MET A 351 7.91 23.97 3.25
C MET A 351 9.34 24.24 2.79
N VAL A 352 10.34 23.68 3.47
CA VAL A 352 11.76 23.90 3.22
C VAL A 352 12.29 22.85 2.25
N PRO A 353 12.79 23.21 1.06
CA PRO A 353 13.38 22.27 0.11
C PRO A 353 14.78 21.81 0.56
N ILE A 354 15.29 20.72 -0.04
CA ILE A 354 16.57 20.13 0.38
C ILE A 354 17.79 21.03 0.10
N ASP A 355 17.70 21.94 -0.86
CA ASP A 355 18.75 22.89 -1.27
C ASP A 355 18.63 24.27 -0.61
N ALA A 356 17.73 24.44 0.38
CA ALA A 356 17.61 25.70 1.12
C ALA A 356 18.94 26.04 1.80
N PRO A 357 19.41 27.30 1.70
CA PRO A 357 20.65 27.73 2.35
C PRO A 357 20.52 27.70 3.87
N GLY A 358 21.63 27.70 4.61
CA GLY A 358 21.62 27.67 6.08
C GLY A 358 20.81 28.79 6.73
N SER A 359 20.77 29.98 6.10
CA SER A 359 19.94 31.13 6.50
C SER A 359 18.86 31.36 5.45
N TYR A 360 17.88 30.44 5.36
CA TYR A 360 16.79 30.54 4.41
C TYR A 360 15.70 31.55 4.83
N THR A 361 14.97 32.02 3.83
CA THR A 361 13.80 32.90 3.97
C THR A 361 12.65 32.35 3.11
N SER A 362 11.51 33.00 3.13
CA SER A 362 10.34 32.65 2.27
C SER A 362 10.68 32.60 0.77
N ALA A 363 11.67 33.36 0.30
CA ALA A 363 12.12 33.31 -1.09
C ALA A 363 12.75 31.97 -1.47
N HIS A 364 13.29 31.22 -0.52
CA HIS A 364 13.93 29.92 -0.73
C HIS A 364 12.98 28.73 -0.50
N CYS A 365 11.76 28.99 0.00
CA CYS A 365 10.81 27.98 0.43
C CYS A 365 9.51 28.02 -0.38
N LEU A 366 8.66 27.01 -0.23
CA LEU A 366 7.32 26.99 -0.83
C LEU A 366 6.27 27.40 0.22
N CYS A 367 5.47 28.40 -0.13
CA CYS A 367 4.36 28.87 0.68
C CYS A 367 3.14 27.96 0.51
N VAL A 368 2.67 27.35 1.60
CA VAL A 368 1.52 26.46 1.61
C VAL A 368 0.24 27.17 1.19
N GLN A 369 0.04 28.42 1.65
CA GLN A 369 -1.15 29.21 1.32
C GLN A 369 -1.22 29.58 -0.16
N HIS A 370 -0.08 29.78 -0.83
CA HIS A 370 -0.06 29.97 -2.29
C HIS A 370 -0.51 28.68 -3.02
N VAL A 371 -0.10 27.52 -2.54
CA VAL A 371 -0.58 26.24 -3.11
C VAL A 371 -2.09 26.12 -2.93
N LEU A 372 -2.60 26.41 -1.75
CA LEU A 372 -4.05 26.39 -1.46
C LEU A 372 -4.82 27.34 -2.40
N GLN A 373 -4.36 28.57 -2.55
CA GLN A 373 -4.99 29.55 -3.44
C GLN A 373 -5.12 29.02 -4.87
N ARG A 374 -4.07 28.37 -5.38
CA ARG A 374 -4.07 27.75 -6.71
C ARG A 374 -4.97 26.53 -6.80
N MET A 375 -5.11 25.74 -5.70
CA MET A 375 -6.07 24.64 -5.64
C MET A 375 -7.52 25.15 -5.69
N GLN A 376 -7.82 26.24 -4.99
CA GLN A 376 -9.15 26.87 -5.01
C GLN A 376 -9.55 27.33 -6.41
N GLN A 377 -8.62 27.88 -7.19
CA GLN A 377 -8.84 28.28 -8.58
C GLN A 377 -9.27 27.10 -9.49
N ARG A 378 -8.99 25.85 -9.09
CA ARG A 378 -9.41 24.64 -9.78
C ARG A 378 -10.84 24.19 -9.38
N ARG A 379 -11.52 24.90 -8.48
CA ARG A 379 -12.87 24.56 -7.97
C ARG A 379 -12.97 23.15 -7.39
N THR A 380 -11.94 22.73 -6.71
CA THR A 380 -11.85 21.41 -6.06
C THR A 380 -13.02 21.17 -5.09
N GLY A 381 -13.41 19.91 -4.92
CA GLY A 381 -14.44 19.52 -3.96
C GLY A 381 -13.94 19.53 -2.51
N LEU A 382 -12.68 19.19 -2.29
CA LEU A 382 -12.04 19.17 -0.98
C LEU A 382 -10.54 19.42 -1.12
N ASN A 383 -9.99 20.31 -0.31
CA ASN A 383 -8.57 20.64 -0.23
C ASN A 383 -8.02 20.20 1.12
N ILE A 384 -7.11 19.24 1.12
CA ILE A 384 -6.52 18.66 2.32
C ILE A 384 -5.03 18.90 2.33
N PHE A 385 -4.53 19.48 3.42
CA PHE A 385 -3.12 19.64 3.70
C PHE A 385 -2.76 18.88 4.97
N LEU A 386 -1.89 17.88 4.85
CA LEU A 386 -1.32 17.15 5.98
C LEU A 386 0.16 17.51 6.06
N LEU A 387 0.54 18.27 7.07
CA LEU A 387 1.84 18.91 7.16
C LEU A 387 2.60 18.39 8.39
N ASP A 388 3.53 17.46 8.14
CA ASP A 388 4.41 16.87 9.16
C ASP A 388 5.75 17.61 9.17
N MET A 389 5.74 18.77 9.76
CA MET A 389 6.89 19.69 9.82
C MET A 389 6.88 20.53 11.08
N CYS A 390 8.06 21.04 11.47
CA CYS A 390 8.18 22.05 12.52
C CYS A 390 7.48 23.35 12.12
N ARG A 391 6.90 24.05 13.10
CA ARG A 391 6.23 25.35 12.89
C ARG A 391 6.83 26.45 13.74
N LYS A 392 8.10 26.32 14.13
CA LYS A 392 8.83 27.37 14.80
C LYS A 392 9.00 28.58 13.91
N ARG A 393 9.01 29.77 14.51
CA ARG A 393 9.26 31.01 13.78
C ARG A 393 10.69 31.01 13.21
N ASN A 394 10.82 31.40 11.94
CA ASN A 394 12.12 31.64 11.32
C ASN A 394 12.53 33.11 11.54
N LEU A 395 13.53 33.31 12.36
CA LEU A 395 14.03 34.66 12.72
C LEU A 395 14.82 35.33 11.58
N ASN A 396 15.23 34.57 10.55
CA ASN A 396 15.90 35.13 9.38
C ASN A 396 14.92 35.71 8.35
N ASP A 397 13.62 35.52 8.56
CA ASP A 397 12.56 35.90 7.61
C ASP A 397 11.55 36.85 8.29
N ASP A 398 11.89 38.11 8.31
CA ASP A 398 11.03 39.15 8.89
C ASP A 398 10.07 39.80 7.86
N VAL A 399 10.03 39.25 6.64
CA VAL A 399 9.17 39.78 5.57
C VAL A 399 7.76 39.23 5.73
N LEU A 400 6.76 40.13 5.80
CA LEU A 400 5.35 39.71 5.74
C LEU A 400 5.03 39.06 4.40
N PRO A 401 4.60 37.78 4.39
CA PRO A 401 4.25 37.11 3.17
C PRO A 401 3.06 37.82 2.49
N GLN A 402 3.24 38.20 1.23
CA GLN A 402 2.14 38.72 0.43
C GLN A 402 1.33 37.55 -0.15
N VAL A 403 0.46 36.99 0.66
CA VAL A 403 -0.52 35.99 0.20
C VAL A 403 -1.78 36.75 -0.20
N GLY A 404 -2.23 36.53 -1.45
CA GLY A 404 -3.51 37.07 -1.90
C GLY A 404 -4.68 36.55 -1.05
N ALA A 405 -5.83 37.22 -1.12
CA ALA A 405 -7.01 36.80 -0.38
C ALA A 405 -7.42 35.37 -0.78
N LEU A 406 -7.61 34.49 0.21
CA LEU A 406 -8.15 33.17 0.01
C LEU A 406 -9.67 33.25 -0.20
N GLU A 407 -10.21 32.43 -1.09
CA GLU A 407 -11.65 32.33 -1.30
C GLU A 407 -12.32 31.61 -0.13
N VAL A 408 -13.55 31.99 0.21
CA VAL A 408 -14.34 31.32 1.24
C VAL A 408 -15.11 30.17 0.59
N THR A 409 -14.50 28.98 0.56
CA THR A 409 -15.02 27.81 -0.19
C THR A 409 -15.62 26.72 0.70
N ALA A 410 -15.52 26.81 2.02
CA ALA A 410 -16.03 25.85 3.01
C ALA A 410 -15.62 24.37 2.78
N ASN A 411 -14.44 24.13 2.17
CA ASN A 411 -13.93 22.81 1.78
C ASN A 411 -12.42 22.63 2.06
N ILE A 412 -11.88 23.32 3.08
CA ILE A 412 -10.45 23.31 3.39
C ILE A 412 -10.21 22.63 4.71
N VAL A 413 -9.19 21.76 4.75
CA VAL A 413 -8.74 21.07 5.95
C VAL A 413 -7.22 21.11 6.03
N PHE A 414 -6.67 21.62 7.13
CA PHE A 414 -5.26 21.53 7.49
C PHE A 414 -5.12 20.66 8.72
N GLY A 415 -4.35 19.57 8.61
CA GLY A 415 -3.84 18.77 9.70
C GLY A 415 -2.35 19.04 9.87
N TYR A 416 -1.99 19.85 10.85
CA TYR A 416 -0.60 20.07 11.20
C TYR A 416 -0.18 19.08 12.27
N ALA A 417 0.92 18.36 12.04
CA ALA A 417 1.47 17.42 13.01
C ALA A 417 1.92 18.10 14.31
N THR A 418 2.05 19.45 14.30
CA THR A 418 2.50 20.26 15.44
C THR A 418 1.63 21.50 15.61
N CYS A 419 1.49 21.97 16.85
CA CYS A 419 0.97 23.32 17.13
C CYS A 419 1.96 24.39 16.66
N ALA A 420 1.49 25.64 16.58
CA ALA A 420 2.36 26.79 16.34
C ALA A 420 3.50 26.84 17.38
N ASP A 421 4.69 27.24 16.95
CA ASP A 421 5.94 27.29 17.71
C ASP A 421 6.46 25.94 18.25
N ALA A 422 5.91 24.78 17.79
CA ALA A 422 6.33 23.45 18.20
C ALA A 422 7.19 22.72 17.14
N GLU A 423 7.87 21.67 17.57
CA GLU A 423 8.67 20.77 16.74
C GLU A 423 7.95 19.45 16.48
N ALA A 424 8.16 18.87 15.28
CA ALA A 424 7.79 17.52 14.96
C ALA A 424 8.86 16.52 15.44
N TYR A 425 8.43 15.37 15.94
CA TYR A 425 9.31 14.33 16.48
C TYR A 425 9.22 13.06 15.65
N GLU A 426 10.37 12.41 15.49
CA GLU A 426 10.48 11.06 14.91
C GLU A 426 10.55 10.03 16.04
N LEU A 427 9.83 8.91 15.89
CA LEU A 427 9.91 7.79 16.83
C LEU A 427 11.12 6.93 16.50
N SER A 428 12.13 6.93 17.36
CA SER A 428 13.32 6.10 17.19
C SER A 428 13.12 4.71 17.83
N GLN A 429 12.39 3.84 17.16
CA GLN A 429 12.35 2.40 17.47
C GLN A 429 12.82 1.60 16.25
N GLY A 430 14.10 1.32 16.18
CA GLY A 430 14.72 0.61 15.05
C GLY A 430 15.24 1.55 13.95
N GLU A 431 15.76 0.96 12.86
CA GLU A 431 16.37 1.71 11.75
C GLU A 431 15.37 2.47 10.87
N LEU A 432 14.10 2.03 10.85
CA LEU A 432 13.03 2.60 10.02
C LEU A 432 11.75 2.78 10.86
N SER A 433 11.49 3.99 11.33
CA SER A 433 10.26 4.33 12.06
C SER A 433 9.52 5.49 11.40
N ASN A 434 8.18 5.45 11.46
CA ASN A 434 7.35 6.57 11.04
C ASN A 434 7.51 7.77 11.97
N GLY A 435 7.22 8.97 11.49
CA GLY A 435 6.93 10.12 12.34
C GLY A 435 5.75 9.85 13.28
N VAL A 436 5.67 10.61 14.37
CA VAL A 436 4.57 10.46 15.34
C VAL A 436 3.22 10.62 14.66
N PHE A 437 3.06 11.66 13.86
CA PHE A 437 1.80 11.98 13.20
C PHE A 437 1.31 10.81 12.31
N VAL A 438 2.15 10.30 11.40
CA VAL A 438 1.76 9.23 10.49
C VAL A 438 1.53 7.91 11.23
N THR A 439 2.25 7.65 12.33
CA THR A 439 2.03 6.46 13.16
C THR A 439 0.57 6.37 13.65
N PHE A 440 -0.02 7.49 14.07
CA PHE A 440 -1.41 7.52 14.51
C PHE A 440 -2.40 7.71 13.36
N LEU A 441 -2.03 8.50 12.35
CA LEU A 441 -2.87 8.70 11.16
C LEU A 441 -3.23 7.38 10.46
N LYS A 442 -2.27 6.46 10.34
CA LYS A 442 -2.48 5.12 9.72
C LYS A 442 -3.60 4.30 10.36
N ARG A 443 -3.91 4.52 11.63
CA ARG A 443 -4.95 3.78 12.36
C ARG A 443 -6.35 4.15 11.90
N TRP A 444 -6.55 5.41 11.53
CA TRP A 444 -7.86 5.99 11.27
C TRP A 444 -8.12 6.32 9.81
N LEU A 445 -7.08 6.36 8.95
CA LEU A 445 -7.16 6.89 7.58
C LEU A 445 -8.19 6.18 6.71
N LEU A 446 -8.44 4.88 6.95
CA LEU A 446 -9.38 4.06 6.17
C LEU A 446 -10.81 4.04 6.73
N GLU A 447 -11.04 4.74 7.84
CA GLU A 447 -12.37 4.80 8.46
C GLU A 447 -13.32 5.72 7.67
N ASP A 448 -14.59 5.32 7.57
CA ASP A 448 -15.63 6.13 6.92
C ASP A 448 -16.13 7.23 7.86
N GLU A 449 -15.28 8.22 8.06
CA GLU A 449 -15.53 9.35 8.93
C GLU A 449 -15.24 10.69 8.25
N LYS A 450 -15.95 11.74 8.67
CA LYS A 450 -15.60 13.11 8.25
C LYS A 450 -14.11 13.36 8.53
N ILE A 451 -13.38 13.88 7.55
CA ILE A 451 -11.92 14.07 7.68
C ILE A 451 -11.51 14.86 8.92
N THR A 452 -12.32 15.82 9.38
CA THR A 452 -12.04 16.57 10.60
C THR A 452 -12.19 15.70 11.85
N VAL A 453 -13.21 14.83 11.91
CA VAL A 453 -13.42 13.89 13.01
C VAL A 453 -12.31 12.83 13.04
N LEU A 454 -11.87 12.38 11.86
CA LEU A 454 -10.72 11.48 11.75
C LEU A 454 -9.46 12.12 12.34
N LEU A 455 -9.18 13.38 12.00
CA LEU A 455 -8.01 14.10 12.53
C LEU A 455 -8.13 14.41 14.03
N ASP A 456 -9.34 14.61 14.55
CA ASP A 456 -9.57 14.73 16.00
C ASP A 456 -9.21 13.44 16.74
N LYS A 457 -9.59 12.26 16.20
CA LYS A 457 -9.18 10.96 16.75
C LYS A 457 -7.65 10.78 16.74
N VAL A 458 -7.00 11.22 15.67
CA VAL A 458 -5.53 11.21 15.59
C VAL A 458 -4.91 12.12 16.66
N ALA A 459 -5.50 13.31 16.90
CA ALA A 459 -5.04 14.23 17.92
C ALA A 459 -5.18 13.63 19.33
N GLU A 460 -6.30 12.98 19.62
CA GLU A 460 -6.53 12.26 20.88
C GLU A 460 -5.47 11.18 21.10
N ASP A 461 -5.25 10.33 20.12
CA ASP A 461 -4.24 9.26 20.19
C ASP A 461 -2.82 9.83 20.39
N MET A 462 -2.45 10.88 19.67
CA MET A 462 -1.16 11.55 19.83
C MET A 462 -1.00 12.15 21.23
N GLY A 463 -2.08 12.69 21.82
CA GLY A 463 -2.08 13.26 23.15
C GLY A 463 -1.84 12.24 24.27
N THR A 464 -2.09 10.94 24.02
CA THR A 464 -1.85 9.86 24.99
C THR A 464 -0.37 9.44 25.07
N LEU A 465 0.44 9.78 24.06
CA LEU A 465 1.84 9.36 23.99
C LEU A 465 2.71 10.19 24.94
N GLU A 466 3.31 9.56 25.95
CA GLU A 466 4.16 10.24 26.95
C GLU A 466 5.37 10.95 26.32
N LEU A 467 5.94 10.39 25.24
CA LEU A 467 7.12 10.93 24.55
C LEU A 467 6.87 12.33 23.98
N THR A 468 5.67 12.57 23.49
CA THR A 468 5.27 13.83 22.83
C THR A 468 4.45 14.74 23.73
N ARG A 469 4.07 14.28 24.93
CA ARG A 469 3.22 15.01 25.87
C ARG A 469 3.84 16.37 26.22
N GLY A 470 3.10 17.45 25.94
CA GLY A 470 3.55 18.83 26.14
C GLY A 470 4.62 19.33 25.15
N ARG A 471 4.93 18.56 24.09
CA ARG A 471 5.95 18.92 23.09
C ARG A 471 5.41 18.90 21.66
N GLN A 472 4.55 17.94 21.34
CA GLN A 472 3.91 17.82 20.02
C GLN A 472 2.43 17.50 20.21
N ALA A 473 1.58 18.25 19.53
CA ALA A 473 0.15 17.99 19.44
C ALA A 473 -0.34 18.38 18.05
N LEU A 474 -1.27 17.62 17.52
CA LEU A 474 -1.90 17.93 16.23
C LEU A 474 -2.73 19.22 16.37
N GLU A 475 -2.61 20.10 15.38
CA GLU A 475 -3.48 21.26 15.25
C GLU A 475 -4.34 21.12 13.99
N LEU A 476 -5.65 21.12 14.18
CA LEU A 476 -6.62 21.08 13.08
C LEU A 476 -7.14 22.50 12.80
N ARG A 477 -6.98 22.96 11.54
CA ARG A 477 -7.64 24.17 11.04
C ARG A 477 -8.55 23.80 9.88
N SER A 478 -9.83 24.09 9.98
CA SER A 478 -10.79 23.73 8.94
C SER A 478 -11.93 24.74 8.84
N ASN A 479 -12.39 24.95 7.60
CA ASN A 479 -13.67 25.61 7.33
C ASN A 479 -14.67 24.64 6.68
N LEU A 480 -14.40 23.31 6.73
CA LEU A 480 -15.22 22.29 6.08
C LEU A 480 -16.62 22.21 6.72
N SER A 481 -17.66 22.58 5.95
CA SER A 481 -19.04 22.55 6.41
C SER A 481 -19.70 21.18 6.24
N GLU A 482 -19.40 20.47 5.13
CA GLU A 482 -20.02 19.20 4.78
C GLU A 482 -19.31 18.00 5.44
N ARG A 483 -20.02 16.84 5.54
CA ARG A 483 -19.42 15.58 5.99
C ARG A 483 -18.64 14.93 4.85
N ARG A 484 -17.53 15.51 4.43
CA ARG A 484 -16.65 14.89 3.45
C ARG A 484 -15.66 13.95 4.10
N ALA A 485 -15.57 12.72 3.57
CA ALA A 485 -14.69 11.65 4.00
C ALA A 485 -13.70 11.27 2.89
N LEU A 486 -12.57 10.72 3.28
CA LEU A 486 -11.61 10.19 2.28
C LEU A 486 -12.17 8.96 1.56
N THR A 487 -13.14 8.29 2.17
CA THR A 487 -13.88 7.12 1.64
C THR A 487 -14.98 7.47 0.67
N ASP A 488 -15.37 8.75 0.53
CA ASP A 488 -16.44 9.16 -0.38
C ASP A 488 -16.25 8.54 -1.78
N PRO A 489 -17.31 8.04 -2.44
CA PRO A 489 -17.18 7.38 -3.74
C PRO A 489 -16.79 8.35 -4.84
N ILE A 490 -16.15 7.84 -5.90
CA ILE A 490 -15.82 8.63 -7.09
C ILE A 490 -16.97 8.52 -8.11
N ARG A 491 -17.53 9.67 -8.50
CA ARG A 491 -18.49 9.79 -9.61
C ARG A 491 -17.92 10.74 -10.67
N SER A 492 -17.44 10.18 -11.75
CA SER A 492 -16.85 10.98 -12.85
C SER A 492 -17.91 11.75 -13.62
N LEU A 493 -17.71 13.06 -13.79
CA LEU A 493 -18.62 13.97 -14.51
C LEU A 493 -18.46 13.94 -16.03
N GLY A 494 -17.37 13.37 -16.58
CA GLY A 494 -17.14 13.30 -18.02
C GLY A 494 -16.05 12.31 -18.40
N ARG A 495 -16.20 11.63 -19.55
CA ARG A 495 -15.22 10.63 -20.01
C ARG A 495 -13.91 11.26 -20.53
N ALA A 496 -13.99 12.39 -21.20
CA ALA A 496 -12.84 13.02 -21.82
C ALA A 496 -11.87 13.65 -20.81
N GLU A 497 -12.38 14.38 -19.83
CA GLU A 497 -11.59 15.03 -18.77
C GLU A 497 -10.93 14.01 -17.85
N THR A 498 -11.69 12.98 -17.43
CA THR A 498 -11.15 11.86 -16.63
C THR A 498 -10.08 11.10 -17.40
N SER A 499 -10.23 10.93 -18.72
CA SER A 499 -9.23 10.26 -19.56
C SER A 499 -7.95 11.06 -19.66
N ALA A 500 -8.03 12.39 -19.83
CA ALA A 500 -6.88 13.27 -19.89
C ALA A 500 -6.10 13.27 -18.57
N ARG A 501 -6.81 13.36 -17.43
CA ARG A 501 -6.21 13.28 -16.08
C ARG A 501 -5.52 11.94 -15.85
N ASN A 502 -6.18 10.84 -16.20
CA ASN A 502 -5.61 9.50 -16.09
C ASN A 502 -4.34 9.35 -16.93
N LEU A 503 -4.32 9.89 -18.13
CA LEU A 503 -3.15 9.86 -18.99
C LEU A 503 -1.98 10.67 -18.40
N GLN A 504 -2.26 11.87 -17.87
CA GLN A 504 -1.25 12.72 -17.25
C GLN A 504 -0.65 12.04 -16.00
N TRP A 505 -1.51 11.50 -15.14
CA TRP A 505 -1.05 10.75 -13.95
C TRP A 505 -0.26 9.48 -14.34
N ALA A 506 -0.73 8.73 -15.34
CA ALA A 506 -0.07 7.51 -15.79
C ALA A 506 1.35 7.76 -16.32
N LYS A 507 1.60 8.91 -16.96
CA LYS A 507 2.96 9.26 -17.43
C LYS A 507 4.00 9.22 -16.32
N ALA A 508 3.66 9.69 -15.12
CA ALA A 508 4.55 9.69 -13.96
C ALA A 508 4.81 8.30 -13.36
N HIS A 509 4.14 7.24 -13.86
CA HIS A 509 4.19 5.89 -13.30
C HIS A 509 4.61 4.82 -14.31
N VAL A 510 5.04 5.21 -15.51
CA VAL A 510 5.48 4.25 -16.54
C VAL A 510 6.90 3.80 -16.27
N LEU A 511 7.05 2.50 -15.99
CA LEU A 511 8.33 1.81 -15.89
C LEU A 511 8.84 1.40 -17.28
N PRO A 512 10.17 1.23 -17.46
CA PRO A 512 10.72 0.58 -18.63
C PRO A 512 10.30 -0.89 -18.70
N GLU A 513 10.24 -1.45 -19.89
CA GLU A 513 10.03 -2.88 -20.08
C GLU A 513 11.27 -3.68 -19.67
N SER A 514 11.07 -4.83 -19.04
CA SER A 514 12.15 -5.77 -18.75
C SER A 514 12.81 -6.25 -20.04
N ARG A 515 14.15 -6.35 -20.04
CA ARG A 515 14.93 -6.74 -21.21
C ARG A 515 15.82 -7.94 -20.90
N HIS A 516 16.06 -8.75 -21.94
CA HIS A 516 17.05 -9.82 -21.92
C HIS A 516 18.24 -9.40 -22.77
N LEU A 517 19.40 -9.31 -22.15
CA LEU A 517 20.67 -8.98 -22.79
C LEU A 517 21.46 -10.29 -22.98
N ARG A 518 21.72 -10.65 -24.24
CA ARG A 518 22.56 -11.80 -24.54
C ARG A 518 23.97 -11.30 -24.87
N PHE A 519 24.95 -11.73 -24.12
CA PHE A 519 26.37 -11.42 -24.29
C PHE A 519 27.04 -12.41 -25.24
N ASP A 520 28.20 -12.00 -25.80
CA ASP A 520 28.90 -12.80 -26.82
C ASP A 520 29.46 -14.10 -26.26
N CYS A 521 29.79 -14.12 -24.95
CA CYS A 521 30.15 -15.33 -24.20
C CYS A 521 28.97 -16.31 -24.01
N GLY A 522 27.76 -15.98 -24.47
CA GLY A 522 26.58 -16.83 -24.35
C GLY A 522 25.77 -16.64 -23.05
N VAL A 523 26.23 -15.82 -22.13
CA VAL A 523 25.49 -15.48 -20.90
C VAL A 523 24.28 -14.61 -21.25
N THR A 524 23.15 -14.89 -20.62
CA THR A 524 21.93 -14.10 -20.75
C THR A 524 21.60 -13.43 -19.42
N VAL A 525 21.50 -12.11 -19.44
CA VAL A 525 21.18 -11.25 -18.27
C VAL A 525 19.78 -10.67 -18.47
N GLN A 526 18.91 -10.85 -17.50
CA GLN A 526 17.64 -10.14 -17.39
C GLN A 526 17.87 -8.80 -16.69
N LEU A 527 17.35 -7.74 -17.30
CA LEU A 527 17.29 -6.41 -16.73
C LEU A 527 15.84 -6.10 -16.37
N GLY A 528 15.55 -5.82 -15.12
CA GLY A 528 14.21 -5.52 -14.66
C GLY A 528 14.15 -4.24 -13.83
N PHE A 529 12.95 -3.68 -13.66
CA PHE A 529 12.70 -2.38 -13.10
C PHE A 529 11.53 -2.42 -12.13
N ALA A 530 11.65 -1.68 -11.02
CA ALA A 530 10.58 -1.48 -10.06
C ALA A 530 10.55 -0.02 -9.59
N ALA A 531 9.35 0.53 -9.39
CA ALA A 531 9.19 1.84 -8.79
C ALA A 531 9.11 1.71 -7.27
N GLU A 532 9.97 2.44 -6.57
CA GLU A 532 9.85 2.61 -5.12
C GLU A 532 8.99 3.84 -4.79
N PHE A 533 9.32 4.96 -5.43
CA PHE A 533 8.52 6.20 -5.43
C PHE A 533 8.40 6.71 -6.86
N SER A 534 7.63 7.74 -7.08
CA SER A 534 7.48 8.30 -8.44
C SER A 534 8.80 8.86 -9.02
N ASN A 535 9.78 9.18 -8.15
CA ASN A 535 11.10 9.66 -8.55
C ASN A 535 12.26 8.73 -8.13
N ILE A 536 11.96 7.52 -7.69
CA ILE A 536 12.99 6.53 -7.31
C ILE A 536 12.65 5.18 -7.94
N MET A 537 13.62 4.63 -8.65
CA MET A 537 13.52 3.36 -9.34
C MET A 537 14.62 2.39 -8.88
N ILE A 538 14.25 1.13 -8.73
CA ILE A 538 15.19 0.04 -8.51
C ILE A 538 15.39 -0.68 -9.84
N ILE A 539 16.65 -0.83 -10.24
CA ILE A 539 17.05 -1.66 -11.37
C ILE A 539 17.69 -2.93 -10.80
N TYR A 540 17.31 -4.08 -11.32
CA TYR A 540 17.97 -5.33 -10.97
C TYR A 540 18.49 -6.03 -12.21
N THR A 541 19.70 -6.62 -12.07
CA THR A 541 20.30 -7.50 -13.06
C THR A 541 20.25 -8.94 -12.54
N ARG A 542 19.76 -9.87 -13.36
CA ARG A 542 19.66 -11.29 -13.02
C ARG A 542 20.30 -12.14 -14.12
N ILE A 543 21.21 -13.01 -13.74
CA ILE A 543 21.75 -14.01 -14.68
C ILE A 543 20.75 -15.14 -14.85
N LEU A 544 20.29 -15.35 -16.09
CA LEU A 544 19.29 -16.39 -16.42
C LEU A 544 19.95 -17.67 -16.92
N ALA A 545 21.00 -17.55 -17.72
CA ALA A 545 21.67 -18.67 -18.32
C ALA A 545 23.19 -18.40 -18.40
N THR A 546 23.97 -19.40 -18.05
CA THR A 546 25.43 -19.37 -18.09
C THR A 546 25.94 -20.62 -18.81
N PRO A 547 26.81 -20.50 -19.81
CA PRO A 547 27.50 -21.65 -20.42
C PRO A 547 28.28 -22.47 -19.40
N GLY A 548 28.40 -23.78 -19.64
CA GLY A 548 29.03 -24.69 -18.66
C GLY A 548 30.53 -24.53 -18.45
N ASP A 549 31.20 -23.76 -19.28
CA ASP A 549 32.61 -23.37 -19.19
C ASP A 549 32.84 -22.10 -18.35
N ILE A 550 31.80 -21.39 -17.95
CA ILE A 550 31.86 -20.22 -17.05
C ILE A 550 31.56 -20.65 -15.62
N THR A 551 32.46 -20.33 -14.70
CA THR A 551 32.38 -20.72 -13.28
C THR A 551 31.84 -19.62 -12.38
N GLU A 552 32.13 -18.35 -12.70
CA GLU A 552 31.68 -17.18 -11.96
C GLU A 552 31.18 -16.12 -12.94
N CYS A 553 30.09 -15.49 -12.61
CA CYS A 553 29.46 -14.51 -13.49
C CYS A 553 28.66 -13.48 -12.68
N VAL A 554 28.92 -12.20 -12.91
CA VAL A 554 28.27 -11.08 -12.24
C VAL A 554 27.97 -9.97 -13.26
N ALA A 555 26.75 -9.41 -13.23
CA ALA A 555 26.34 -8.31 -14.11
C ALA A 555 26.13 -7.03 -13.30
N LYS A 556 26.99 -6.04 -13.45
CA LYS A 556 26.98 -4.76 -12.74
C LYS A 556 26.47 -3.63 -13.62
N LEU A 557 25.83 -2.63 -13.01
CA LEU A 557 25.50 -1.37 -13.66
C LEU A 557 26.68 -0.40 -13.51
N THR A 558 27.06 0.24 -14.61
CA THR A 558 28.09 1.29 -14.67
C THR A 558 27.62 2.43 -15.59
N ASP A 559 28.39 3.50 -15.64
CA ASP A 559 28.15 4.66 -16.52
C ASP A 559 26.74 5.24 -16.36
N LEU A 560 26.26 5.34 -15.11
CA LEU A 560 24.99 5.96 -14.76
C LEU A 560 25.09 7.49 -14.94
N PRO A 561 24.00 8.19 -15.34
CA PRO A 561 24.01 9.64 -15.53
C PRO A 561 24.41 10.40 -14.25
N GLU A 562 25.35 11.33 -14.36
CA GLU A 562 25.82 12.17 -13.25
C GLU A 562 24.70 13.03 -12.65
N GLU A 563 23.68 13.38 -13.44
CA GLU A 563 22.53 14.19 -13.03
C GLU A 563 21.71 13.53 -11.92
N LEU A 564 21.76 12.20 -11.81
CA LEU A 564 21.01 11.43 -10.80
C LEU A 564 21.70 11.40 -9.44
N ASP A 565 22.98 11.82 -9.35
CA ASP A 565 23.76 11.79 -8.11
C ASP A 565 23.67 10.41 -7.40
N VAL A 566 24.01 9.37 -8.15
CA VAL A 566 23.81 7.97 -7.72
C VAL A 566 24.78 7.63 -6.60
N ASP A 567 24.25 7.29 -5.44
CA ASP A 567 25.06 6.80 -4.31
C ASP A 567 25.57 5.38 -4.58
N LEU A 568 26.89 5.22 -4.70
CA LEU A 568 27.55 3.94 -4.89
C LEU A 568 27.26 2.95 -3.75
N LYS A 569 26.89 3.45 -2.56
CA LYS A 569 26.48 2.62 -1.42
C LYS A 569 25.21 1.82 -1.73
N TYR A 570 24.34 2.30 -2.61
CA TYR A 570 23.08 1.66 -2.98
C TYR A 570 23.07 1.13 -4.43
N THR A 571 24.27 0.88 -4.98
CA THR A 571 24.44 0.40 -6.36
C THR A 571 25.09 -0.98 -6.36
N ASN A 572 24.60 -1.89 -7.22
CA ASN A 572 25.12 -3.25 -7.39
C ASN A 572 25.17 -4.06 -6.07
N ARG A 573 24.11 -4.02 -5.29
CA ARG A 573 23.99 -4.77 -4.03
C ARG A 573 23.38 -6.14 -4.26
N GLU A 574 23.83 -7.13 -3.48
CA GLU A 574 23.35 -8.51 -3.57
C GLU A 574 21.98 -8.69 -2.91
N SER A 575 21.65 -7.86 -1.95
CA SER A 575 20.38 -7.88 -1.22
C SER A 575 19.61 -6.58 -1.38
N PRO A 576 18.29 -6.62 -1.60
CA PRO A 576 17.43 -5.44 -1.58
C PRO A 576 17.45 -4.69 -0.24
N GLU A 577 17.68 -5.37 0.88
CA GLU A 577 17.79 -4.75 2.21
C GLU A 577 18.97 -3.77 2.29
N GLU A 578 20.05 -4.03 1.54
CA GLU A 578 21.21 -3.15 1.48
C GLU A 578 20.98 -1.84 0.71
N LEU A 579 19.83 -1.71 0.04
CA LEU A 579 19.45 -0.50 -0.68
C LEU A 579 18.91 0.61 0.24
N GLY A 580 18.77 0.35 1.54
CA GLY A 580 18.15 1.29 2.49
C GLY A 580 16.70 1.63 2.13
N SER A 581 16.03 0.74 1.42
CA SER A 581 14.65 0.89 0.96
C SER A 581 13.68 0.46 2.05
N PRO A 582 12.59 1.22 2.32
CA PRO A 582 11.51 0.76 3.20
C PRO A 582 10.67 -0.35 2.54
N LEU A 583 10.81 -0.51 1.23
CA LEU A 583 10.27 -1.61 0.45
C LEU A 583 11.30 -2.73 0.45
N VAL A 584 11.40 -3.46 1.55
CA VAL A 584 11.87 -4.84 1.41
C VAL A 584 10.86 -5.50 0.49
N PRO A 585 11.22 -5.83 -0.75
CA PRO A 585 10.24 -6.34 -1.68
C PRO A 585 9.64 -7.61 -1.09
N THR A 586 8.32 -7.63 -0.95
CA THR A 586 7.54 -8.86 -0.69
C THR A 586 7.73 -9.90 -1.80
N TRP A 587 8.39 -9.51 -2.89
CA TRP A 587 8.96 -10.38 -3.91
C TRP A 587 10.40 -10.78 -3.54
N SER A 588 10.69 -11.01 -2.26
CA SER A 588 11.79 -11.86 -1.88
C SER A 588 11.50 -13.24 -2.47
N LEU A 589 11.43 -13.25 -3.76
CA LEU A 589 11.78 -14.39 -4.55
C LEU A 589 13.08 -14.85 -3.95
N THR A 590 13.06 -16.03 -3.42
CA THR A 590 14.21 -16.88 -3.32
C THR A 590 14.93 -16.82 -4.68
N CYS A 591 15.57 -15.68 -4.95
CA CYS A 591 16.35 -15.52 -6.14
C CYS A 591 17.68 -16.19 -5.85
N PRO A 592 18.07 -17.18 -6.66
CA PRO A 592 19.40 -17.77 -6.52
C PRO A 592 20.44 -16.65 -6.58
N SER A 593 21.58 -16.88 -5.99
CA SER A 593 22.75 -16.06 -5.71
C SER A 593 23.37 -15.23 -6.86
N CYS A 594 22.59 -14.76 -7.84
CA CYS A 594 23.06 -14.09 -9.05
C CYS A 594 22.25 -12.85 -9.44
N CYS A 595 21.65 -12.14 -8.48
CA CYS A 595 20.98 -10.86 -8.73
C CYS A 595 21.73 -9.72 -8.07
N LEU A 596 21.88 -8.61 -8.78
CA LEU A 596 22.34 -7.35 -8.21
C LEU A 596 21.24 -6.29 -8.34
N TYR A 597 21.13 -5.46 -7.32
CA TYR A 597 20.14 -4.40 -7.20
C TYR A 597 20.80 -3.03 -7.14
N SER A 598 20.23 -2.05 -7.81
CA SER A 598 20.70 -0.66 -7.82
C SER A 598 19.52 0.29 -7.64
N ARG A 599 19.61 1.19 -6.67
CA ARG A 599 18.59 2.19 -6.36
C ARG A 599 18.98 3.52 -6.98
N LEU A 600 18.13 4.02 -7.88
CA LEU A 600 18.32 5.27 -8.60
C LEU A 600 17.35 6.32 -8.09
N CYS A 601 17.88 7.35 -7.44
CA CYS A 601 17.11 8.47 -6.90
C CYS A 601 17.15 9.68 -7.84
N GLY A 602 16.22 10.63 -7.66
CA GLY A 602 16.27 11.90 -8.35
C GLY A 602 15.91 11.85 -9.83
N LEU A 603 15.05 10.92 -10.26
CA LEU A 603 14.65 10.77 -11.67
C LEU A 603 14.03 12.05 -12.25
N GLN A 604 13.50 12.96 -11.43
CA GLN A 604 13.02 14.28 -11.86
C GLN A 604 14.12 15.17 -12.47
N ARG A 605 15.40 14.90 -12.16
CA ARG A 605 16.58 15.65 -12.67
C ARG A 605 17.00 15.19 -14.06
N LEU A 606 16.54 14.04 -14.50
CA LEU A 606 16.93 13.43 -15.76
C LEU A 606 16.43 14.26 -16.95
N ARG A 607 17.36 14.85 -17.70
CA ARG A 607 17.06 15.70 -18.86
C ARG A 607 16.89 14.92 -20.15
N GLN A 608 17.64 13.82 -20.28
CA GLN A 608 17.65 12.95 -21.44
C GLN A 608 17.11 11.57 -21.10
N GLU A 609 17.20 10.63 -22.01
CA GLU A 609 16.90 9.23 -21.75
C GLU A 609 17.87 8.65 -20.73
N LEU A 610 17.37 7.79 -19.88
CA LEU A 610 18.20 7.05 -18.93
C LEU A 610 19.05 6.03 -19.68
N THR A 611 20.34 6.29 -19.74
CA THR A 611 21.35 5.43 -20.34
C THR A 611 22.33 4.95 -19.29
N PHE A 612 22.73 3.70 -19.37
CA PHE A 612 23.74 3.08 -18.51
C PHE A 612 24.38 1.89 -19.22
N THR A 613 25.48 1.39 -18.68
CA THR A 613 26.15 0.21 -19.21
C THR A 613 25.93 -0.97 -18.26
N VAL A 614 25.59 -2.14 -18.83
CA VAL A 614 25.64 -3.41 -18.12
C VAL A 614 27.01 -4.03 -18.38
N CYS A 615 27.84 -4.09 -17.34
CA CYS A 615 29.17 -4.68 -17.34
C CYS A 615 29.06 -6.12 -16.81
N LEU A 616 29.21 -7.10 -17.69
CA LEU A 616 29.28 -8.51 -17.33
C LEU A 616 30.71 -8.90 -17.03
N GLN A 617 31.00 -9.28 -15.80
CA GLN A 617 32.28 -9.84 -15.35
C GLN A 617 32.11 -11.34 -15.18
N PHE A 618 32.92 -12.12 -15.85
CA PHE A 618 32.85 -13.59 -15.78
C PHE A 618 34.22 -14.24 -15.85
N ARG A 619 34.32 -15.50 -15.43
CA ARG A 619 35.53 -16.28 -15.43
C ARG A 619 35.31 -17.65 -16.06
N TYR A 620 36.16 -18.02 -17.01
CA TYR A 620 36.20 -19.36 -17.56
C TYR A 620 36.81 -20.38 -16.62
N ARG A 621 36.39 -21.62 -16.72
CA ARG A 621 36.92 -22.72 -15.94
C ARG A 621 38.41 -22.90 -16.24
N GLY A 622 39.27 -22.83 -15.17
CA GLY A 622 40.72 -22.96 -15.29
C GLY A 622 41.46 -21.69 -15.66
N VAL A 623 40.79 -20.55 -15.80
CA VAL A 623 41.38 -19.24 -16.01
C VAL A 623 41.29 -18.43 -14.71
N ALA A 624 42.38 -17.80 -14.28
CA ALA A 624 42.41 -17.02 -13.03
C ALA A 624 41.78 -15.62 -13.20
N ASP A 625 41.93 -15.04 -14.39
CA ASP A 625 41.49 -13.65 -14.66
C ASP A 625 40.03 -13.56 -15.05
N PHE A 626 39.39 -12.44 -14.66
CA PHE A 626 38.06 -12.10 -15.10
C PHE A 626 38.07 -11.46 -16.49
N VAL A 627 37.11 -11.84 -17.32
CA VAL A 627 36.83 -11.20 -18.60
C VAL A 627 35.65 -10.25 -18.42
N GLU A 628 35.67 -9.13 -19.09
CA GLU A 628 34.59 -8.15 -19.07
C GLU A 628 33.97 -7.99 -20.47
N GLU A 629 32.66 -8.03 -20.52
CA GLU A 629 31.87 -7.58 -21.68
C GLU A 629 30.94 -6.46 -21.25
N ARG A 630 30.85 -5.41 -22.06
CA ARG A 630 30.08 -4.22 -21.76
C ARG A 630 28.99 -4.01 -22.82
N ARG A 631 27.77 -3.68 -22.35
CA ARG A 631 26.64 -3.39 -23.22
C ARG A 631 25.89 -2.16 -22.75
N ALA A 632 25.87 -1.10 -23.58
CA ALA A 632 25.11 0.11 -23.31
C ALA A 632 23.60 -0.15 -23.51
N VAL A 633 22.79 0.39 -22.62
CA VAL A 633 21.33 0.24 -22.61
C VAL A 633 20.70 1.62 -22.44
N SER A 634 19.73 1.97 -23.29
CA SER A 634 18.81 3.10 -23.07
C SER A 634 17.42 2.58 -22.76
N VAL A 635 16.77 3.12 -21.72
CA VAL A 635 15.44 2.70 -21.27
C VAL A 635 14.41 3.83 -21.40
N GLY A 636 14.74 4.89 -22.13
CA GLY A 636 13.88 6.04 -22.28
C GLY A 636 13.81 6.87 -20.99
N ARG A 637 12.72 7.60 -20.79
CA ARG A 637 12.48 8.38 -19.57
C ARG A 637 11.49 7.64 -18.68
N PRO A 638 11.93 7.07 -17.55
CA PRO A 638 11.05 6.32 -16.66
C PRO A 638 10.33 7.25 -15.67
N LEU A 639 9.17 6.83 -15.19
CA LEU A 639 8.43 7.46 -14.10
C LEU A 639 8.28 8.97 -14.26
N ILE A 640 8.54 9.73 -13.19
CA ILE A 640 8.41 11.20 -13.15
C ILE A 640 9.31 11.93 -14.16
N ALA A 641 10.39 11.30 -14.64
CA ALA A 641 11.26 11.88 -15.68
C ALA A 641 10.51 12.25 -16.96
N LYS A 642 9.36 11.60 -17.24
CA LYS A 642 8.49 11.91 -18.37
C LYS A 642 7.83 13.29 -18.28
N LEU A 643 7.71 13.86 -17.08
CA LEU A 643 7.07 15.17 -16.85
C LEU A 643 8.03 16.34 -16.95
N ASN A 644 9.34 16.12 -17.12
CA ASN A 644 10.36 17.17 -17.21
C ASN A 644 10.30 18.19 -16.07
N LEU A 645 10.37 17.74 -14.83
CA LEU A 645 10.35 18.60 -13.63
C LEU A 645 11.65 19.38 -13.40
N SER A 646 12.62 19.34 -14.30
CA SER A 646 13.84 20.17 -14.22
C SER A 646 13.65 21.49 -14.93
N PRO A 647 14.05 22.63 -14.37
CA PRO A 647 14.01 23.90 -15.04
C PRO A 647 14.86 23.84 -16.31
N ARG A 648 14.37 24.48 -17.38
CA ARG A 648 15.03 24.55 -18.70
C ARG A 648 16.31 25.34 -18.64
#